data_0ed4d22b2de11c2388bdb335587a474b
#
_entry.id   0ed4d22b2de11c2388bdb335587a474b
#
_cell.length_a   1.000
_cell.length_b   1.000
_cell.length_c   1.000
_cell.angle_alpha   90.00
_cell.angle_beta   90.00
_cell.angle_gamma   90.00
#
_symmetry.space_group_name_H-M   'P 1'
#
loop_
_entity.id
_entity.type
_entity.pdbx_description
1 polymer ?
#
loop_
_entity_poly.entity_id
_entity_poly.type
_entity_poly.pdbx_seq_one_letter_code
_entity_poly.pdbx_strand_id
1 'polypeptide(L)'
;RSTQSRSSAASDVYKRQTLDQTTATLTAKGQTLQLNANVKPEDASNKKVTFASDKEEVATVDAPTGVVTAVANGEAKITATTEDGSKTAVCTVTVDIKDTTQPEDADAPKTWGATPNDEQLWYMKQGTAAFCHFGPNTFNNVEWGENYGTKTPKEIFKLTKKFNAEDLVKAVKEAGFSRLILTAKHHDGFCLWSSQYTDYDIASTDYQGDILEEISDACTKYNLDMGCYLSPWDIHEDKYGCFGDNNNKKNNNNTGTFTDYNELYVAWINEICQAKKADGSYKYGNNNPNRRSDRFVEWWMDGAQGSASNRQTYDWKAILGAIKNNNPHCQVFGTGKAVNGKNGKEDKKLAGTGGIHWIGNESGWASNETWAKINIGEDYETLPKSDGAYIGVSNGVQWSVPEVDTKMLAGWFWRDSAGDDTTKSESELADIYFRTVGRGATLLMNLSPNKNGEVGATQLNRFKELGKNISDTFKTDLTKASGVTATADSTWKNSDKYGAAKVLDTIPEGEVYDNTYWAPAEGKTTGSLEINLGGLKKFDVVSIEEYIQKGQTIAAFTVEYKDLAGQWHDFASGKTISAKRLCRGETVEGTAIRINITEAKDTPKICNVGVYKASKGFSLSSDGSSEAVPSNLKKVSINDATREGTWNFEKDEDGNANGSAWGDTAGLAATFTFTGTKAWVVGTADPNHGMMDVYIDGKKVDSVNTQKSPRKMGAVLYTTPDLEY
;
A
#
# COMPACT_ATOMS: atom_id res chain seq x y z
N ARG A 1 42.45 61.75 -50.14
CA ARG A 1 41.15 61.23 -49.59
C ARG A 1 41.41 59.85 -48.97
N SER A 2 41.52 59.83 -47.66
CA SER A 2 41.67 58.62 -46.86
C SER A 2 40.35 57.91 -46.69
N THR A 3 40.29 56.65 -47.00
CA THR A 3 39.22 55.76 -46.64
C THR A 3 39.64 55.01 -45.38
N GLN A 4 39.02 55.38 -44.22
CA GLN A 4 39.14 54.64 -43.00
C GLN A 4 38.26 53.36 -43.13
N SER A 5 38.90 52.18 -43.04
CA SER A 5 38.22 50.94 -42.82
C SER A 5 37.76 50.87 -41.36
N ARG A 6 36.45 50.80 -41.15
CA ARG A 6 35.88 50.49 -39.85
C ARG A 6 36.16 49.02 -39.57
N SER A 7 36.99 48.72 -38.61
CA SER A 7 37.10 47.44 -37.97
C SER A 7 35.82 47.21 -37.15
N SER A 8 35.01 46.25 -37.54
CA SER A 8 33.91 45.75 -36.70
C SER A 8 34.53 44.98 -35.55
N ALA A 9 34.49 45.56 -34.35
CA ALA A 9 34.78 44.82 -33.16
C ALA A 9 33.70 43.68 -33.05
N ALA A 10 34.11 42.46 -33.31
CA ALA A 10 33.33 41.26 -32.95
C ALA A 10 33.17 41.27 -31.41
N SER A 11 31.96 41.42 -30.93
CA SER A 11 31.68 41.26 -29.54
C SER A 11 32.05 39.82 -29.15
N ASP A 12 32.98 39.66 -28.21
CA ASP A 12 33.23 38.38 -27.58
C ASP A 12 31.97 37.89 -26.88
N VAL A 13 31.20 37.06 -27.58
CA VAL A 13 30.08 36.36 -26.97
C VAL A 13 30.68 35.29 -26.06
N TYR A 14 30.58 35.48 -24.75
CA TYR A 14 31.08 34.54 -23.76
C TYR A 14 30.41 33.17 -23.96
N LYS A 15 31.14 32.23 -24.55
CA LYS A 15 30.71 30.82 -24.58
C LYS A 15 30.82 30.27 -23.17
N ARG A 16 29.71 29.86 -22.59
CA ARG A 16 29.62 29.31 -21.24
C ARG A 16 28.97 27.93 -21.29
N GLN A 17 29.50 27.01 -20.50
CA GLN A 17 28.88 25.72 -20.22
C GLN A 17 28.52 25.62 -18.73
N THR A 18 27.37 25.05 -18.44
CA THR A 18 26.93 24.70 -17.07
C THR A 18 26.37 23.30 -17.08
N LEU A 19 26.44 22.62 -15.94
CA LEU A 19 25.66 21.42 -15.68
C LEU A 19 24.36 21.79 -14.96
N ASP A 20 23.33 20.98 -15.12
CA ASP A 20 22.07 21.07 -14.40
C ASP A 20 22.26 20.86 -12.89
N GLN A 21 23.34 20.13 -12.50
CA GLN A 21 23.71 19.91 -11.11
C GLN A 21 25.22 20.17 -10.92
N THR A 22 25.57 20.82 -9.81
CA THR A 22 26.98 21.04 -9.42
C THR A 22 27.45 20.10 -8.32
N THR A 23 26.47 19.49 -7.61
CA THR A 23 26.69 18.46 -6.60
C THR A 23 25.58 17.43 -6.68
N ALA A 24 25.89 16.17 -6.39
CA ALA A 24 24.91 15.09 -6.29
C ALA A 24 25.39 14.04 -5.28
N THR A 25 24.45 13.27 -4.71
CA THR A 25 24.78 12.15 -3.83
C THR A 25 24.12 10.89 -4.37
N LEU A 26 24.89 9.80 -4.49
CA LEU A 26 24.42 8.47 -4.85
C LEU A 26 24.58 7.56 -3.63
N THR A 27 23.53 6.85 -3.25
CA THR A 27 23.47 6.10 -1.97
C THR A 27 23.42 4.58 -2.14
N ALA A 28 23.36 4.09 -3.38
CA ALA A 28 23.37 2.65 -3.66
C ALA A 28 24.38 2.31 -4.79
N LYS A 29 25.04 1.16 -4.66
CA LYS A 29 25.92 0.64 -5.71
C LYS A 29 25.15 0.38 -7.00
N GLY A 30 25.66 0.89 -8.12
CA GLY A 30 24.98 0.80 -9.42
C GLY A 30 23.86 1.83 -9.63
N GLN A 31 23.57 2.68 -8.66
CA GLN A 31 22.66 3.81 -8.82
C GLN A 31 23.18 4.75 -9.91
N THR A 32 22.29 5.23 -10.76
CA THR A 32 22.65 6.12 -11.87
C THR A 32 22.11 7.53 -11.66
N LEU A 33 22.82 8.50 -12.21
CA LEU A 33 22.46 9.92 -12.26
C LEU A 33 22.67 10.43 -13.67
N GLN A 34 21.67 11.06 -14.29
CA GLN A 34 21.82 11.77 -15.54
C GLN A 34 22.33 13.20 -15.28
N LEU A 35 23.47 13.57 -15.84
CA LEU A 35 23.94 14.95 -15.90
C LEU A 35 23.69 15.52 -17.28
N ASN A 36 23.08 16.72 -17.33
CA ASN A 36 22.81 17.43 -18.57
C ASN A 36 23.67 18.69 -18.65
N ALA A 37 24.41 18.84 -19.78
CA ALA A 37 25.21 20.00 -20.02
C ALA A 37 24.43 21.05 -20.83
N ASN A 38 24.39 22.28 -20.34
CA ASN A 38 23.78 23.42 -21.02
C ASN A 38 24.85 24.31 -21.63
N VAL A 39 24.93 24.29 -22.97
CA VAL A 39 25.90 25.07 -23.76
C VAL A 39 25.26 26.38 -24.21
N LYS A 40 25.90 27.51 -23.90
CA LYS A 40 25.48 28.84 -24.32
C LYS A 40 26.54 29.48 -25.27
N PRO A 41 26.10 30.27 -26.26
CA PRO A 41 24.73 30.69 -26.56
C PRO A 41 23.88 29.56 -27.17
N GLU A 42 22.55 29.72 -27.16
CA GLU A 42 21.62 28.69 -27.62
C GLU A 42 21.71 28.38 -29.12
N ASP A 43 22.20 29.31 -29.90
CA ASP A 43 22.45 29.16 -31.33
C ASP A 43 23.87 28.66 -31.68
N ALA A 44 24.60 28.14 -30.70
CA ALA A 44 25.91 27.53 -30.94
C ALA A 44 25.80 26.39 -31.96
N SER A 45 26.60 26.45 -33.00
CA SER A 45 26.61 25.47 -34.11
C SER A 45 27.14 24.08 -33.71
N ASN A 46 27.93 23.99 -32.62
CA ASN A 46 28.39 22.75 -32.04
C ASN A 46 28.14 22.75 -30.53
N LYS A 47 27.23 21.89 -30.10
CA LYS A 47 26.83 21.71 -28.69
C LYS A 47 27.33 20.38 -28.13
N LYS A 48 28.15 19.67 -28.85
CA LYS A 48 28.63 18.35 -28.44
C LYS A 48 29.53 18.46 -27.21
N VAL A 49 29.21 17.61 -26.22
CA VAL A 49 29.87 17.53 -24.92
C VAL A 49 30.30 16.09 -24.66
N THR A 50 31.45 15.93 -24.02
CA THR A 50 31.91 14.65 -23.50
C THR A 50 32.10 14.75 -22.00
N PHE A 51 31.78 13.65 -21.30
CA PHE A 51 31.89 13.55 -19.85
C PHE A 51 33.04 12.64 -19.46
N ALA A 52 33.70 12.96 -18.33
CA ALA A 52 34.75 12.12 -17.75
C ALA A 52 34.72 12.19 -16.23
N SER A 53 35.00 11.08 -15.57
CA SER A 53 35.20 10.99 -14.13
C SER A 53 36.66 11.10 -13.77
N ASP A 54 36.99 11.80 -12.68
CA ASP A 54 38.37 11.83 -12.13
C ASP A 54 38.69 10.62 -11.27
N LYS A 55 37.61 9.82 -10.86
CA LYS A 55 37.74 8.63 -10.04
C LYS A 55 36.69 7.58 -10.46
N GLU A 56 36.99 6.81 -11.49
CA GLU A 56 36.11 5.77 -11.99
C GLU A 56 35.88 4.64 -10.98
N GLU A 57 36.78 4.45 -10.01
CA GLU A 57 36.61 3.52 -8.88
C GLU A 57 35.52 3.97 -7.88
N VAL A 58 35.17 5.26 -7.89
CA VAL A 58 34.09 5.83 -7.07
C VAL A 58 32.81 5.97 -7.89
N ALA A 59 32.87 6.61 -9.04
CA ALA A 59 31.75 6.77 -9.94
C ALA A 59 32.22 6.79 -11.40
N THR A 60 31.69 5.93 -12.25
CA THR A 60 31.87 5.97 -13.69
C THR A 60 30.91 6.92 -14.36
N VAL A 61 31.24 7.39 -15.58
CA VAL A 61 30.30 8.17 -16.41
C VAL A 61 30.35 7.68 -17.86
N ASP A 62 29.21 7.55 -18.48
CA ASP A 62 29.10 7.31 -19.92
C ASP A 62 29.46 8.63 -20.66
N ALA A 63 30.57 8.62 -21.38
CA ALA A 63 31.13 9.81 -21.95
C ALA A 63 30.23 10.59 -22.92
N PRO A 64 29.44 9.94 -23.82
CA PRO A 64 28.52 10.64 -24.71
C PRO A 64 27.20 11.08 -24.07
N THR A 65 26.71 10.35 -23.07
CA THR A 65 25.37 10.58 -22.54
C THR A 65 25.34 11.32 -21.20
N GLY A 66 26.43 11.30 -20.43
CA GLY A 66 26.53 11.92 -19.12
C GLY A 66 25.83 11.12 -18.01
N VAL A 67 25.53 9.84 -18.25
CA VAL A 67 24.98 8.95 -17.21
C VAL A 67 26.10 8.54 -16.27
N VAL A 68 26.03 8.98 -15.03
CA VAL A 68 26.97 8.64 -13.94
C VAL A 68 26.46 7.40 -13.22
N THR A 69 27.35 6.46 -12.88
CA THR A 69 27.01 5.23 -12.14
C THR A 69 27.89 5.12 -10.89
N ALA A 70 27.25 4.90 -9.73
CA ALA A 70 27.93 4.70 -8.46
C ALA A 70 28.66 3.35 -8.41
N VAL A 71 29.95 3.33 -8.02
CA VAL A 71 30.79 2.13 -7.94
C VAL A 71 31.16 1.81 -6.50
N ALA A 72 31.74 2.77 -5.75
CA ALA A 72 32.15 2.60 -4.36
C ALA A 72 32.13 3.95 -3.62
N ASN A 73 32.08 3.89 -2.27
CA ASN A 73 32.07 5.09 -1.42
C ASN A 73 33.24 6.03 -1.70
N GLY A 74 32.94 7.33 -1.73
CA GLY A 74 33.94 8.36 -1.97
C GLY A 74 33.34 9.58 -2.68
N GLU A 75 34.23 10.46 -3.16
CA GLU A 75 33.84 11.64 -3.92
C GLU A 75 34.58 11.59 -5.29
N ALA A 76 33.81 11.75 -6.36
CA ALA A 76 34.30 11.85 -7.73
C ALA A 76 33.85 13.18 -8.37
N LYS A 77 34.65 13.76 -9.20
CA LYS A 77 34.33 14.93 -10.02
C LYS A 77 34.02 14.51 -11.45
N ILE A 78 32.81 14.72 -11.86
CA ILE A 78 32.38 14.48 -13.23
C ILE A 78 32.52 15.78 -14.01
N THR A 79 33.38 15.78 -14.99
CA THR A 79 33.68 16.94 -15.83
C THR A 79 33.02 16.77 -17.19
N ALA A 80 32.18 17.72 -17.55
CA ALA A 80 31.66 17.85 -18.90
C ALA A 80 32.55 18.81 -19.67
N THR A 81 32.97 18.47 -20.90
CA THR A 81 33.87 19.27 -21.75
C THR A 81 33.22 19.45 -23.12
N THR A 82 33.11 20.70 -23.59
CA THR A 82 32.64 20.98 -24.96
C THR A 82 33.73 20.62 -25.98
N GLU A 83 33.32 20.03 -27.12
CA GLU A 83 34.21 19.73 -28.24
C GLU A 83 34.80 21.02 -28.85
N ASP A 84 33.96 22.07 -28.93
CA ASP A 84 34.39 23.40 -29.40
C ASP A 84 34.87 24.27 -28.23
N GLY A 85 36.14 24.59 -28.21
CA GLY A 85 36.80 25.52 -27.29
C GLY A 85 37.07 24.94 -25.90
N SER A 86 36.91 23.62 -25.66
CA SER A 86 37.30 22.90 -24.44
C SER A 86 36.79 23.57 -23.14
N LYS A 87 35.59 24.13 -23.15
CA LYS A 87 34.98 24.68 -21.93
C LYS A 87 34.53 23.55 -21.03
N THR A 88 34.71 23.70 -19.73
CA THR A 88 34.40 22.66 -18.75
C THR A 88 33.35 23.13 -17.74
N ALA A 89 32.54 22.20 -17.29
CA ALA A 89 31.68 22.33 -16.10
C ALA A 89 31.83 21.05 -15.27
N VAL A 90 31.76 21.16 -13.94
CA VAL A 90 32.04 20.07 -13.01
C VAL A 90 30.86 19.85 -12.10
N CYS A 91 30.48 18.58 -11.90
CA CYS A 91 29.60 18.12 -10.85
C CYS A 91 30.42 17.28 -9.87
N THR A 92 30.34 17.60 -8.58
CA THR A 92 30.92 16.76 -7.52
C THR A 92 29.90 15.73 -7.14
N VAL A 93 30.20 14.45 -7.35
CA VAL A 93 29.33 13.32 -7.00
C VAL A 93 29.89 12.63 -5.77
N THR A 94 29.16 12.70 -4.67
CA THR A 94 29.44 11.92 -3.46
C THR A 94 28.73 10.58 -3.59
N VAL A 95 29.45 9.50 -3.52
CA VAL A 95 28.90 8.14 -3.42
C VAL A 95 28.99 7.74 -1.94
N ASP A 96 27.85 7.65 -1.29
CA ASP A 96 27.68 7.23 0.11
C ASP A 96 26.78 5.98 0.14
N ILE A 97 27.32 4.90 -0.40
CA ILE A 97 26.69 3.60 -0.31
C ILE A 97 26.73 3.22 1.15
N LYS A 98 25.60 3.35 1.82
CA LYS A 98 25.47 2.77 3.16
C LYS A 98 25.67 1.27 3.02
N ASP A 99 26.80 0.81 3.51
CA ASP A 99 27.04 -0.62 3.61
C ASP A 99 26.08 -1.17 4.65
N THR A 100 24.87 -1.53 4.18
CA THR A 100 23.88 -2.26 4.99
C THR A 100 24.34 -3.71 5.20
N THR A 101 25.41 -4.13 4.53
CA THR A 101 26.14 -5.33 4.87
C THR A 101 27.14 -4.99 5.99
N GLN A 102 26.67 -4.93 7.24
CA GLN A 102 27.52 -5.43 8.32
C GLN A 102 28.09 -6.75 7.79
N PRO A 103 29.42 -7.01 7.91
CA PRO A 103 29.96 -8.30 7.50
C PRO A 103 29.01 -9.36 8.03
N GLU A 104 28.40 -10.14 7.12
CA GLU A 104 27.46 -11.16 7.58
C GLU A 104 28.16 -11.93 8.68
N ASP A 105 27.57 -11.90 9.87
CA ASP A 105 28.09 -12.70 10.95
C ASP A 105 28.18 -14.15 10.43
N ALA A 106 29.41 -14.63 10.23
CA ALA A 106 29.67 -15.95 9.67
C ALA A 106 28.97 -17.04 10.50
N ASP A 107 28.58 -16.70 11.73
CA ASP A 107 27.86 -17.55 12.66
C ASP A 107 26.33 -17.39 12.59
N ALA A 108 25.81 -16.43 11.83
CA ALA A 108 24.36 -16.20 11.71
C ALA A 108 23.66 -17.27 10.86
N PRO A 109 22.36 -17.53 11.11
CA PRO A 109 21.51 -18.22 10.14
C PRO A 109 21.61 -17.55 8.77
N LYS A 110 21.75 -18.35 7.72
CA LYS A 110 21.89 -17.85 6.35
C LYS A 110 20.63 -17.13 5.86
N THR A 111 20.83 -16.22 4.92
CA THR A 111 19.74 -15.63 4.15
C THR A 111 19.10 -16.68 3.24
N TRP A 112 17.77 -16.71 3.18
CA TRP A 112 17.03 -17.64 2.35
C TRP A 112 16.21 -16.95 1.28
N GLY A 113 16.59 -17.14 0.02
CA GLY A 113 15.89 -16.59 -1.14
C GLY A 113 15.99 -15.05 -1.23
N ALA A 114 15.00 -14.44 -1.89
CA ALA A 114 14.94 -13.01 -2.05
C ALA A 114 14.65 -12.28 -0.72
N THR A 115 15.18 -11.07 -0.60
CA THR A 115 15.02 -10.17 0.55
C THR A 115 14.48 -8.81 0.11
N PRO A 116 13.79 -8.05 0.98
CA PRO A 116 13.35 -6.71 0.67
C PRO A 116 14.54 -5.74 0.56
N ASN A 117 14.41 -4.72 -0.28
CA ASN A 117 15.19 -3.50 -0.14
C ASN A 117 14.59 -2.60 0.97
N ASP A 118 15.27 -1.49 1.31
CA ASP A 118 14.87 -0.61 2.41
C ASP A 118 13.47 -0.01 2.21
N GLU A 119 13.09 0.34 0.98
CA GLU A 119 11.75 0.86 0.67
C GLU A 119 10.68 -0.21 0.85
N GLN A 120 10.91 -1.42 0.36
CA GLN A 120 9.99 -2.53 0.51
C GLN A 120 9.83 -2.93 1.96
N LEU A 121 10.92 -2.92 2.72
CA LEU A 121 10.90 -3.16 4.15
C LEU A 121 10.09 -2.09 4.88
N TRP A 122 10.29 -0.81 4.53
CA TRP A 122 9.52 0.31 5.05
C TRP A 122 8.02 0.12 4.80
N TYR A 123 7.62 -0.15 3.55
CA TYR A 123 6.21 -0.33 3.19
C TYR A 123 5.55 -1.44 4.01
N MET A 124 6.21 -2.58 4.12
CA MET A 124 5.67 -3.72 4.86
C MET A 124 5.59 -3.47 6.37
N LYS A 125 6.53 -2.72 6.95
CA LYS A 125 6.51 -2.36 8.38
C LYS A 125 5.45 -1.31 8.69
N GLN A 126 5.25 -0.31 7.84
CA GLN A 126 4.19 0.68 7.99
C GLN A 126 2.80 0.07 7.75
N GLY A 127 2.67 -0.74 6.73
CA GLY A 127 1.51 -1.56 6.47
C GLY A 127 0.28 -0.81 5.92
N THR A 128 0.19 0.53 5.99
CA THR A 128 -1.00 1.30 5.59
C THR A 128 -0.67 2.48 4.70
N ALA A 129 -1.48 2.68 3.66
CA ALA A 129 -1.44 3.79 2.73
C ALA A 129 -2.85 4.22 2.32
N ALA A 130 -3.02 5.44 1.83
CA ALA A 130 -4.29 5.95 1.35
C ALA A 130 -4.27 6.17 -0.17
N PHE A 131 -5.38 5.85 -0.84
CA PHE A 131 -5.71 6.31 -2.17
C PHE A 131 -6.58 7.57 -2.11
N CYS A 132 -6.56 8.37 -3.17
CA CYS A 132 -7.56 9.39 -3.44
C CYS A 132 -8.03 9.26 -4.89
N HIS A 133 -9.24 8.75 -5.09
CA HIS A 133 -9.89 8.73 -6.39
C HIS A 133 -10.77 9.97 -6.55
N PHE A 134 -10.38 10.87 -7.45
CA PHE A 134 -11.10 12.08 -7.77
C PHE A 134 -10.89 12.42 -9.25
N GLY A 135 -11.88 13.03 -9.90
CA GLY A 135 -11.79 13.39 -11.31
C GLY A 135 -13.15 13.53 -11.98
N PRO A 136 -13.23 13.52 -13.33
CA PRO A 136 -14.47 13.62 -14.08
C PRO A 136 -15.55 12.63 -13.67
N ASN A 137 -15.16 11.42 -13.26
CA ASN A 137 -16.08 10.36 -12.83
C ASN A 137 -16.96 10.80 -11.65
N THR A 138 -16.38 11.54 -10.69
CA THR A 138 -17.13 12.11 -9.55
C THR A 138 -18.27 13.02 -10.01
N PHE A 139 -18.06 13.85 -11.03
CA PHE A 139 -19.07 14.81 -11.50
C PHE A 139 -20.13 14.18 -12.40
N ASN A 140 -19.77 13.09 -13.09
CA ASN A 140 -20.64 12.42 -14.04
C ASN A 140 -21.30 11.15 -13.47
N ASN A 141 -21.16 10.87 -12.17
CA ASN A 141 -21.74 9.71 -11.47
C ASN A 141 -21.37 8.35 -12.10
N VAL A 142 -20.15 8.20 -12.57
CA VAL A 142 -19.64 6.96 -13.13
C VAL A 142 -18.54 6.36 -12.24
N GLU A 143 -18.46 5.04 -12.24
CA GLU A 143 -17.52 4.33 -11.37
C GLU A 143 -16.17 4.11 -12.04
N TRP A 144 -16.19 3.90 -13.32
CA TRP A 144 -15.01 3.49 -14.06
C TRP A 144 -14.78 4.44 -15.23
N GLY A 145 -13.58 4.42 -15.80
CA GLY A 145 -13.25 5.32 -16.90
C GLY A 145 -14.26 5.23 -18.03
N GLU A 146 -14.82 6.37 -18.39
CA GLU A 146 -15.83 6.50 -19.43
C GLU A 146 -15.23 7.23 -20.65
N ASN A 147 -15.75 6.90 -21.80
CA ASN A 147 -15.49 7.70 -22.99
C ASN A 147 -16.49 8.87 -23.03
N TYR A 148 -16.01 10.07 -22.72
CA TYR A 148 -16.85 11.28 -22.75
C TYR A 148 -17.06 11.86 -24.16
N GLY A 149 -16.47 11.23 -25.19
CA GLY A 149 -16.63 11.59 -26.60
C GLY A 149 -16.12 12.99 -26.91
N THR A 150 -17.01 13.87 -27.38
CA THR A 150 -16.67 15.26 -27.76
C THR A 150 -16.87 16.27 -26.63
N LYS A 151 -17.18 15.82 -25.41
CA LYS A 151 -17.34 16.73 -24.26
C LYS A 151 -16.00 17.37 -23.92
N THR A 152 -16.06 18.67 -23.69
CA THR A 152 -14.88 19.45 -23.27
C THR A 152 -14.52 19.22 -21.80
N PRO A 153 -13.30 19.54 -21.38
CA PRO A 153 -12.90 19.51 -19.96
C PRO A 153 -13.88 20.24 -19.03
N LYS A 154 -14.42 21.41 -19.44
CA LYS A 154 -15.43 22.17 -18.68
C LYS A 154 -16.76 21.45 -18.51
N GLU A 155 -17.13 20.59 -19.45
CA GLU A 155 -18.38 19.83 -19.39
C GLU A 155 -18.30 18.61 -18.49
N ILE A 156 -17.11 18.03 -18.33
CA ILE A 156 -16.92 16.79 -17.57
C ILE A 156 -16.38 17.04 -16.15
N PHE A 157 -15.64 18.13 -15.92
CA PHE A 157 -15.07 18.48 -14.63
C PHE A 157 -15.65 19.81 -14.14
N LYS A 158 -16.37 19.80 -13.02
CA LYS A 158 -17.21 20.91 -12.55
C LYS A 158 -16.90 21.39 -11.14
N LEU A 159 -15.66 21.24 -10.69
CA LEU A 159 -15.25 21.76 -9.40
C LEU A 159 -15.18 23.30 -9.45
N THR A 160 -15.96 23.96 -8.61
CA THR A 160 -16.02 25.44 -8.54
C THR A 160 -15.41 26.01 -7.26
N LYS A 161 -15.11 25.16 -6.29
CA LYS A 161 -14.44 25.53 -5.04
C LYS A 161 -13.00 24.99 -5.05
N LYS A 162 -12.15 25.57 -4.21
CA LYS A 162 -10.81 25.01 -4.00
C LYS A 162 -10.91 23.59 -3.47
N PHE A 163 -10.11 22.69 -4.04
CA PHE A 163 -9.99 21.30 -3.56
C PHE A 163 -9.42 21.28 -2.14
N ASN A 164 -9.98 20.46 -1.27
CA ASN A 164 -9.56 20.42 0.13
C ASN A 164 -8.40 19.44 0.37
N ALA A 165 -7.28 19.68 -0.32
CA ALA A 165 -6.07 18.86 -0.23
C ALA A 165 -5.49 18.82 1.18
N GLU A 166 -5.52 19.94 1.90
CA GLU A 166 -4.90 20.06 3.20
C GLU A 166 -5.59 19.20 4.26
N ASP A 167 -6.92 19.23 4.33
CA ASP A 167 -7.66 18.40 5.30
C ASP A 167 -7.53 16.91 5.00
N LEU A 168 -7.52 16.54 3.71
CA LEU A 168 -7.30 15.16 3.29
C LEU A 168 -5.93 14.66 3.74
N VAL A 169 -4.84 15.35 3.37
CA VAL A 169 -3.47 14.94 3.69
C VAL A 169 -3.23 14.92 5.19
N LYS A 170 -3.75 15.93 5.91
CA LYS A 170 -3.69 16.01 7.36
C LYS A 170 -4.39 14.82 8.02
N ALA A 171 -5.58 14.45 7.54
CA ALA A 171 -6.32 13.30 8.07
C ALA A 171 -5.57 11.98 7.84
N VAL A 172 -4.97 11.80 6.67
CA VAL A 172 -4.15 10.61 6.35
C VAL A 172 -2.94 10.53 7.29
N LYS A 173 -2.24 11.65 7.51
CA LYS A 173 -1.09 11.72 8.42
C LYS A 173 -1.50 11.44 9.87
N GLU A 174 -2.57 12.07 10.35
CA GLU A 174 -3.07 11.92 11.73
C GLU A 174 -3.60 10.50 12.01
N ALA A 175 -4.14 9.82 10.99
CA ALA A 175 -4.55 8.42 11.09
C ALA A 175 -3.36 7.44 11.12
N GLY A 176 -2.11 7.92 10.98
CA GLY A 176 -0.90 7.09 10.99
C GLY A 176 -0.66 6.33 9.70
N PHE A 177 -1.31 6.71 8.60
CA PHE A 177 -1.06 6.13 7.28
C PHE A 177 0.22 6.71 6.70
N SER A 178 1.00 5.88 6.00
CA SER A 178 2.37 6.23 5.60
C SER A 178 2.45 7.13 4.40
N ARG A 179 1.52 7.02 3.45
CA ARG A 179 1.54 7.75 2.18
C ARG A 179 0.15 7.98 1.60
N LEU A 180 0.03 8.92 0.68
CA LEU A 180 -1.17 9.18 -0.12
C LEU A 180 -0.85 9.06 -1.61
N ILE A 181 -1.66 8.30 -2.36
CA ILE A 181 -1.57 8.15 -3.82
C ILE A 181 -2.78 8.83 -4.45
N LEU A 182 -2.56 9.85 -5.28
CA LEU A 182 -3.62 10.52 -6.04
C LEU A 182 -3.78 9.89 -7.41
N THR A 183 -5.02 9.68 -7.86
CA THR A 183 -5.33 9.37 -9.28
C THR A 183 -5.10 10.59 -10.17
N ALA A 184 -3.84 10.89 -10.48
CA ALA A 184 -3.48 12.06 -11.29
C ALA A 184 -4.07 11.98 -12.71
N LYS A 185 -4.15 10.79 -13.30
CA LYS A 185 -4.87 10.49 -14.53
C LYS A 185 -5.51 9.12 -14.44
N HIS A 186 -6.84 9.02 -14.54
CA HIS A 186 -7.58 7.76 -14.62
C HIS A 186 -7.76 7.30 -16.08
N HIS A 187 -8.53 6.26 -16.31
CA HIS A 187 -8.75 5.66 -17.66
C HIS A 187 -9.44 6.60 -18.64
N ASP A 188 -10.19 7.60 -18.14
CA ASP A 188 -10.81 8.63 -18.97
C ASP A 188 -9.82 9.57 -19.68
N GLY A 189 -8.54 9.50 -19.28
CA GLY A 189 -7.46 10.30 -19.88
C GLY A 189 -7.33 11.72 -19.33
N PHE A 190 -8.23 12.16 -18.44
CA PHE A 190 -8.20 13.52 -17.91
C PHE A 190 -7.06 13.72 -16.91
N CYS A 191 -6.24 14.75 -17.14
CA CYS A 191 -5.09 15.09 -16.30
C CYS A 191 -5.50 16.04 -15.17
N LEU A 192 -5.30 15.64 -13.89
CA LEU A 192 -5.52 16.52 -12.74
C LEU A 192 -4.39 17.52 -12.49
N TRP A 193 -3.48 17.66 -13.44
CA TRP A 193 -2.40 18.67 -13.46
C TRP A 193 -2.47 19.47 -14.77
N SER A 194 -1.89 20.67 -14.76
CA SER A 194 -1.77 21.50 -15.96
C SER A 194 -0.69 20.94 -16.87
N SER A 195 -1.08 20.14 -17.86
CA SER A 195 -0.16 19.50 -18.79
C SER A 195 0.16 20.42 -19.99
N GLN A 196 1.41 20.39 -20.43
CA GLN A 196 1.82 21.05 -21.67
C GLN A 196 1.61 20.18 -22.93
N TYR A 197 1.18 18.92 -22.76
CA TYR A 197 1.08 17.95 -23.85
C TYR A 197 -0.35 17.61 -24.26
N THR A 198 -1.35 18.08 -23.50
CA THR A 198 -2.76 17.91 -23.81
C THR A 198 -3.57 19.09 -23.26
N ASP A 199 -4.68 19.40 -23.90
CA ASP A 199 -5.72 20.31 -23.39
C ASP A 199 -6.89 19.56 -22.71
N TYR A 200 -6.75 18.24 -22.56
CA TYR A 200 -7.68 17.41 -21.79
C TYR A 200 -7.25 17.31 -20.33
N ASP A 201 -7.18 18.48 -19.71
CA ASP A 201 -6.58 18.67 -18.41
C ASP A 201 -7.35 19.67 -17.53
N ILE A 202 -6.89 19.82 -16.29
CA ILE A 202 -7.52 20.71 -15.31
C ILE A 202 -7.40 22.20 -15.70
N ALA A 203 -6.32 22.62 -16.40
CA ALA A 203 -6.13 23.99 -16.82
C ALA A 203 -7.14 24.41 -17.89
N SER A 204 -7.70 23.46 -18.62
CA SER A 204 -8.74 23.65 -19.63
C SER A 204 -10.17 23.69 -19.05
N THR A 205 -10.31 23.66 -17.71
CA THR A 205 -11.58 23.75 -16.99
C THR A 205 -11.82 25.17 -16.44
N ASP A 206 -12.91 25.35 -15.68
CA ASP A 206 -13.17 26.58 -14.93
C ASP A 206 -12.49 26.58 -13.54
N TYR A 207 -11.82 25.50 -13.16
CA TYR A 207 -11.10 25.37 -11.89
C TYR A 207 -9.82 26.22 -11.91
N GLN A 208 -9.64 27.04 -10.87
CA GLN A 208 -8.51 27.97 -10.78
C GLN A 208 -7.37 27.37 -9.93
N GLY A 209 -6.96 26.15 -10.23
CA GLY A 209 -5.92 25.44 -9.48
C GLY A 209 -5.35 24.25 -10.25
N ASP A 210 -4.49 23.51 -9.57
CA ASP A 210 -3.86 22.28 -10.04
C ASP A 210 -3.89 21.28 -8.88
N ILE A 211 -4.75 20.27 -8.98
CA ILE A 211 -5.01 19.35 -7.85
C ILE A 211 -3.78 18.53 -7.50
N LEU A 212 -2.98 18.12 -8.49
CA LEU A 212 -1.75 17.42 -8.21
C LEU A 212 -0.74 18.31 -7.46
N GLU A 213 -0.68 19.61 -7.80
CA GLU A 213 0.15 20.58 -7.08
C GLU A 213 -0.38 20.80 -5.65
N GLU A 214 -1.69 21.00 -5.47
CA GLU A 214 -2.31 21.22 -4.16
C GLU A 214 -2.09 20.04 -3.20
N ILE A 215 -2.21 18.80 -3.69
CA ILE A 215 -1.87 17.59 -2.91
C ILE A 215 -0.37 17.53 -2.61
N SER A 216 0.48 17.88 -3.57
CA SER A 216 1.94 17.90 -3.41
C SER A 216 2.38 18.91 -2.34
N ASP A 217 1.78 20.08 -2.34
CA ASP A 217 2.04 21.13 -1.35
C ASP A 217 1.56 20.71 0.04
N ALA A 218 0.41 20.07 0.14
CA ALA A 218 -0.09 19.52 1.40
C ALA A 218 0.81 18.37 1.91
N CYS A 219 1.23 17.44 1.06
CA CYS A 219 2.17 16.37 1.41
C CYS A 219 3.52 16.94 1.86
N THR A 220 4.00 18.00 1.21
CA THR A 220 5.21 18.73 1.61
C THR A 220 5.06 19.36 2.99
N LYS A 221 3.93 20.06 3.23
CA LYS A 221 3.63 20.74 4.51
C LYS A 221 3.58 19.77 5.69
N TYR A 222 2.91 18.65 5.53
CA TYR A 222 2.73 17.65 6.59
C TYR A 222 3.79 16.57 6.60
N ASN A 223 4.75 16.62 5.70
CA ASN A 223 5.77 15.58 5.47
C ASN A 223 5.15 14.18 5.41
N LEU A 224 4.15 14.03 4.53
CA LEU A 224 3.53 12.74 4.19
C LEU A 224 4.15 12.22 2.90
N ASP A 225 4.54 10.95 2.87
CA ASP A 225 5.00 10.32 1.62
C ASP A 225 3.90 10.40 0.56
N MET A 226 4.30 10.57 -0.70
CA MET A 226 3.37 10.73 -1.81
C MET A 226 3.63 9.70 -2.90
N GLY A 227 2.55 9.14 -3.45
CA GLY A 227 2.56 8.36 -4.68
C GLY A 227 1.75 9.03 -5.78
N CYS A 228 1.90 8.51 -6.99
CA CYS A 228 1.18 8.97 -8.18
C CYS A 228 0.55 7.78 -8.89
N TYR A 229 -0.78 7.78 -9.01
CA TYR A 229 -1.47 6.88 -9.92
C TYR A 229 -1.58 7.56 -11.29
N LEU A 230 -1.03 6.91 -12.28
CA LEU A 230 -1.11 7.34 -13.67
C LEU A 230 -1.57 6.16 -14.52
N SER A 231 -2.84 6.13 -14.92
CA SER A 231 -3.38 5.03 -15.71
C SER A 231 -2.61 4.87 -17.03
N PRO A 232 -2.04 3.69 -17.30
CA PRO A 232 -1.49 3.40 -18.62
C PRO A 232 -2.58 3.32 -19.70
N TRP A 233 -3.77 2.84 -19.34
CA TRP A 233 -4.91 2.85 -20.23
C TRP A 233 -5.48 4.27 -20.38
N ASP A 234 -5.82 4.63 -21.62
CA ASP A 234 -6.37 5.94 -21.94
C ASP A 234 -7.48 5.77 -22.98
N ILE A 235 -8.71 6.17 -22.62
CA ILE A 235 -9.87 6.03 -23.48
C ILE A 235 -10.02 7.26 -24.40
N HIS A 236 -9.47 8.40 -23.98
CA HIS A 236 -9.59 9.67 -24.67
C HIS A 236 -8.48 9.86 -25.71
N GLU A 237 -7.23 9.55 -25.36
CA GLU A 237 -6.07 9.84 -26.19
C GLU A 237 -6.08 9.05 -27.51
N ASP A 238 -6.07 9.77 -28.60
CA ASP A 238 -6.14 9.20 -29.95
C ASP A 238 -4.95 8.32 -30.32
N LYS A 239 -3.79 8.54 -29.68
CA LYS A 239 -2.58 7.74 -29.90
C LYS A 239 -2.62 6.41 -29.16
N TYR A 240 -3.54 6.22 -28.21
CA TYR A 240 -3.67 4.98 -27.48
C TYR A 240 -4.05 3.82 -28.42
N GLY A 241 -3.31 2.72 -28.33
CA GLY A 241 -3.49 1.56 -29.22
C GLY A 241 -2.88 1.72 -30.61
N CYS A 242 -2.23 2.85 -30.91
CA CYS A 242 -1.48 3.08 -32.13
C CYS A 242 -0.02 2.67 -31.95
N PHE A 243 0.47 1.78 -32.81
CA PHE A 243 1.87 1.37 -32.87
C PHE A 243 2.39 1.64 -34.25
N GLY A 244 3.49 2.35 -34.38
CA GLY A 244 4.34 2.45 -35.55
C GLY A 244 3.65 2.06 -36.86
N ASP A 245 3.98 0.93 -37.43
CA ASP A 245 3.42 0.44 -38.70
C ASP A 245 2.11 -0.38 -38.54
N ASN A 246 1.59 -0.59 -37.35
CA ASN A 246 0.37 -1.36 -37.16
C ASN A 246 -0.87 -0.42 -37.14
N ASN A 247 -1.44 -0.32 -38.29
CA ASN A 247 -2.72 0.23 -38.70
C ASN A 247 -3.92 -0.02 -37.74
N ASN A 248 -3.89 0.37 -36.52
CA ASN A 248 -5.09 0.62 -35.76
C ASN A 248 -5.69 1.94 -36.29
N LYS A 249 -6.61 1.82 -37.25
CA LYS A 249 -7.07 2.87 -38.15
C LYS A 249 -7.93 3.94 -37.50
N LYS A 250 -8.02 4.01 -36.15
CA LYS A 250 -8.85 5.03 -35.53
C LYS A 250 -8.29 6.43 -35.69
N ASN A 251 -6.96 6.60 -35.62
CA ASN A 251 -6.40 7.95 -35.55
C ASN A 251 -5.02 8.04 -36.21
N ASN A 252 -4.99 8.04 -37.52
CA ASN A 252 -3.78 8.28 -38.32
C ASN A 252 -3.46 9.78 -38.44
N ASN A 253 -3.90 10.60 -37.50
CA ASN A 253 -3.57 12.01 -37.43
C ASN A 253 -2.33 12.20 -36.55
N ASN A 254 -1.17 11.74 -37.04
CA ASN A 254 0.15 12.06 -36.48
C ASN A 254 0.46 13.57 -36.63
N THR A 255 -0.41 14.43 -36.13
CA THR A 255 -0.22 15.86 -36.08
C THR A 255 0.17 16.26 -34.66
N GLY A 256 1.40 15.98 -34.26
CA GLY A 256 1.86 16.38 -32.94
C GLY A 256 3.33 16.05 -32.70
N THR A 257 3.83 16.44 -31.55
CA THR A 257 5.22 16.27 -31.12
C THR A 257 5.61 14.81 -30.92
N PHE A 258 4.61 13.92 -30.67
CA PHE A 258 4.81 12.51 -30.35
C PHE A 258 4.34 11.60 -31.47
N THR A 259 5.08 10.55 -31.77
CA THR A 259 4.78 9.58 -32.82
C THR A 259 3.89 8.44 -32.33
N ASP A 260 3.96 8.10 -31.04
CA ASP A 260 3.12 7.08 -30.41
C ASP A 260 2.75 7.44 -28.94
N TYR A 261 1.90 6.62 -28.36
CA TYR A 261 1.41 6.81 -26.99
C TYR A 261 2.51 6.61 -25.95
N ASN A 262 3.48 5.71 -26.18
CA ASN A 262 4.56 5.48 -25.21
C ASN A 262 5.43 6.72 -25.03
N GLU A 263 5.73 7.43 -26.12
CA GLU A 263 6.49 8.70 -26.05
C GLU A 263 5.72 9.75 -25.26
N LEU A 264 4.41 9.90 -25.50
CA LEU A 264 3.55 10.81 -24.76
C LEU A 264 3.46 10.42 -23.27
N TYR A 265 3.28 9.14 -22.99
CA TYR A 265 3.15 8.65 -21.62
C TYR A 265 4.44 8.87 -20.81
N VAL A 266 5.60 8.63 -21.42
CA VAL A 266 6.92 8.94 -20.85
C VAL A 266 7.09 10.45 -20.66
N ALA A 267 6.62 11.26 -21.59
CA ALA A 267 6.66 12.72 -21.46
C ALA A 267 5.83 13.22 -20.27
N TRP A 268 4.62 12.69 -20.04
CA TRP A 268 3.82 12.99 -18.85
C TRP A 268 4.53 12.60 -17.54
N ILE A 269 5.18 11.44 -17.49
CA ILE A 269 5.97 11.04 -16.32
C ILE A 269 7.08 12.06 -16.05
N ASN A 270 7.85 12.43 -17.08
CA ASN A 270 8.90 13.41 -16.95
C ASN A 270 8.37 14.81 -16.60
N GLU A 271 7.26 15.23 -17.19
CA GLU A 271 6.58 16.49 -16.86
C GLU A 271 6.24 16.55 -15.37
N ILE A 272 5.54 15.52 -14.85
CA ILE A 272 5.20 15.44 -13.42
C ILE A 272 6.46 15.46 -12.54
N CYS A 273 7.49 14.72 -12.92
CA CYS A 273 8.71 14.63 -12.12
C CYS A 273 9.60 15.87 -12.20
N GLN A 274 9.59 16.64 -13.28
CA GLN A 274 10.58 17.68 -13.55
C GLN A 274 10.03 19.10 -13.54
N ALA A 275 8.70 19.29 -13.57
CA ALA A 275 8.09 20.60 -13.53
C ALA A 275 8.55 21.41 -12.32
N LYS A 276 8.82 22.70 -12.53
CA LYS A 276 9.33 23.63 -11.52
C LYS A 276 8.33 24.78 -11.30
N LYS A 277 8.27 25.24 -10.06
CA LYS A 277 7.65 26.51 -9.68
C LYS A 277 8.58 27.68 -10.00
N ALA A 278 8.07 28.89 -9.91
CA ALA A 278 8.83 30.11 -10.18
C ALA A 278 10.04 30.30 -9.24
N ASP A 279 9.98 29.75 -8.03
CA ASP A 279 11.04 29.77 -7.03
C ASP A 279 12.13 28.68 -7.27
N GLY A 280 11.95 27.85 -8.31
CA GLY A 280 12.86 26.76 -8.67
C GLY A 280 12.61 25.45 -7.94
N SER A 281 11.68 25.39 -6.96
CA SER A 281 11.28 24.14 -6.32
C SER A 281 10.50 23.26 -7.33
N TYR A 282 10.44 21.95 -7.07
CA TYR A 282 9.62 21.07 -7.89
C TYR A 282 8.15 21.36 -7.68
N LYS A 283 7.37 21.31 -8.76
CA LYS A 283 5.93 21.59 -8.71
C LYS A 283 5.17 20.45 -8.03
N TYR A 284 5.55 19.19 -8.30
CA TYR A 284 4.84 18.01 -7.86
C TYR A 284 5.69 17.10 -6.98
N GLY A 285 4.98 16.34 -6.12
CA GLY A 285 5.55 15.42 -5.15
C GLY A 285 5.89 16.07 -3.81
N ASN A 286 6.28 15.27 -2.83
CA ASN A 286 6.70 15.77 -1.51
C ASN A 286 8.06 16.46 -1.60
N ASN A 287 8.10 17.78 -1.47
CA ASN A 287 9.32 18.59 -1.50
C ASN A 287 9.89 18.89 -0.10
N ASN A 288 9.37 18.30 0.97
CA ASN A 288 9.91 18.52 2.31
C ASN A 288 11.39 18.11 2.35
N PRO A 289 12.31 18.97 2.84
CA PRO A 289 13.74 18.63 2.91
C PRO A 289 14.03 17.44 3.84
N ASN A 290 13.13 17.18 4.80
CA ASN A 290 13.23 16.06 5.74
C ASN A 290 12.40 14.84 5.29
N ARG A 291 11.99 14.78 4.01
CA ARG A 291 11.29 13.60 3.49
C ARG A 291 12.20 12.36 3.61
N ARG A 292 11.58 11.23 3.81
CA ARG A 292 12.29 9.96 4.03
C ARG A 292 13.04 9.46 2.79
N SER A 293 12.47 9.64 1.60
CA SER A 293 12.97 9.06 0.36
C SER A 293 12.70 9.98 -0.84
N ASP A 294 12.29 9.43 -1.97
CA ASP A 294 11.97 10.16 -3.20
C ASP A 294 10.76 11.08 -3.03
N ARG A 295 10.59 12.03 -3.94
CA ARG A 295 9.40 12.91 -3.94
C ARG A 295 8.11 12.15 -4.21
N PHE A 296 8.19 11.10 -5.04
CA PHE A 296 7.17 10.09 -5.23
C PHE A 296 7.75 8.73 -4.84
N VAL A 297 7.24 8.15 -3.77
CA VAL A 297 7.75 6.87 -3.25
C VAL A 297 7.10 5.68 -3.94
N GLU A 298 5.96 5.89 -4.59
CA GLU A 298 5.22 4.86 -5.31
C GLU A 298 4.58 5.42 -6.58
N TRP A 299 4.68 4.66 -7.68
CA TRP A 299 3.91 4.85 -8.90
C TRP A 299 2.95 3.71 -9.08
N TRP A 300 1.69 4.03 -9.28
CA TRP A 300 0.61 3.07 -9.37
C TRP A 300 0.06 2.99 -10.79
N MET A 301 0.34 1.88 -11.47
CA MET A 301 -0.02 1.62 -12.87
C MET A 301 -1.15 0.60 -12.90
N ASP A 302 -2.37 1.06 -13.19
CA ASP A 302 -3.52 0.19 -13.28
C ASP A 302 -3.38 -0.85 -14.41
N GLY A 303 -3.80 -2.08 -14.13
CA GLY A 303 -3.74 -3.16 -15.10
C GLY A 303 -4.88 -3.19 -16.10
N ALA A 304 -5.86 -2.28 -16.04
CA ALA A 304 -6.94 -2.19 -17.02
C ALA A 304 -6.41 -1.81 -18.42
N GLN A 305 -6.91 -2.42 -19.47
CA GLN A 305 -6.36 -2.30 -20.82
C GLN A 305 -7.40 -2.07 -21.93
N GLY A 306 -8.68 -2.00 -21.58
CA GLY A 306 -9.75 -1.93 -22.58
C GLY A 306 -9.95 -3.22 -23.38
N SER A 307 -10.62 -3.12 -24.54
CA SER A 307 -10.90 -4.27 -25.41
C SER A 307 -9.64 -4.75 -26.13
N ALA A 308 -9.62 -6.04 -26.51
CA ALA A 308 -8.49 -6.65 -27.22
C ALA A 308 -8.16 -5.95 -28.56
N SER A 309 -9.14 -5.31 -29.21
CA SER A 309 -8.98 -4.60 -30.48
C SER A 309 -8.28 -3.24 -30.37
N ASN A 310 -8.20 -2.67 -29.15
CA ASN A 310 -7.63 -1.34 -28.88
C ASN A 310 -6.53 -1.37 -27.82
N ARG A 311 -5.93 -2.52 -27.55
CA ARG A 311 -4.87 -2.62 -26.53
C ARG A 311 -3.62 -1.91 -26.99
N GLN A 312 -3.09 -1.09 -26.08
CA GLN A 312 -1.76 -0.51 -26.20
C GLN A 312 -0.71 -1.59 -25.96
N THR A 313 0.40 -1.55 -26.73
CA THR A 313 1.65 -2.23 -26.33
C THR A 313 2.52 -1.22 -25.64
N TYR A 314 2.88 -1.47 -24.40
CA TYR A 314 3.65 -0.52 -23.61
C TYR A 314 5.15 -0.78 -23.75
N ASP A 315 5.92 0.29 -23.88
CA ASP A 315 7.38 0.25 -23.69
C ASP A 315 7.72 0.37 -22.21
N TRP A 316 7.54 -0.74 -21.49
CA TRP A 316 7.79 -0.76 -20.03
C TRP A 316 9.24 -0.40 -19.68
N LYS A 317 10.19 -0.65 -20.56
CA LYS A 317 11.58 -0.26 -20.33
C LYS A 317 11.73 1.25 -20.30
N ALA A 318 11.13 1.96 -21.24
CA ALA A 318 11.14 3.42 -21.28
C ALA A 318 10.33 4.01 -20.11
N ILE A 319 9.15 3.44 -19.82
CA ILE A 319 8.26 3.88 -18.74
C ILE A 319 8.94 3.73 -17.37
N LEU A 320 9.44 2.53 -17.05
CA LEU A 320 10.16 2.28 -15.79
C LEU A 320 11.44 3.08 -15.71
N GLY A 321 12.15 3.25 -16.85
CA GLY A 321 13.33 4.11 -16.94
C GLY A 321 13.01 5.55 -16.56
N ALA A 322 11.94 6.13 -17.11
CA ALA A 322 11.53 7.50 -16.78
C ALA A 322 11.17 7.66 -15.29
N ILE A 323 10.43 6.69 -14.72
CA ILE A 323 10.08 6.70 -13.30
C ILE A 323 11.33 6.62 -12.44
N LYS A 324 12.20 5.61 -12.66
CA LYS A 324 13.37 5.32 -11.82
C LYS A 324 14.48 6.36 -11.96
N ASN A 325 14.64 6.97 -13.12
CA ASN A 325 15.61 8.07 -13.30
C ASN A 325 15.22 9.31 -12.46
N ASN A 326 13.93 9.54 -12.23
CA ASN A 326 13.47 10.67 -11.43
C ASN A 326 13.22 10.31 -9.95
N ASN A 327 12.92 9.03 -9.66
CA ASN A 327 12.62 8.51 -8.32
C ASN A 327 13.27 7.11 -8.18
N PRO A 328 14.58 7.05 -7.94
CA PRO A 328 15.36 5.80 -8.01
C PRO A 328 14.94 4.74 -6.99
N HIS A 329 14.44 5.15 -5.82
CA HIS A 329 14.06 4.25 -4.73
C HIS A 329 12.56 3.89 -4.74
N CYS A 330 11.72 4.59 -5.52
CA CYS A 330 10.29 4.35 -5.55
C CYS A 330 9.95 2.90 -5.91
N GLN A 331 8.78 2.43 -5.49
CA GLN A 331 8.23 1.16 -5.95
C GLN A 331 7.16 1.43 -7.03
N VAL A 332 6.95 0.46 -7.91
CA VAL A 332 5.97 0.57 -9.00
C VAL A 332 5.01 -0.61 -8.94
N PHE A 333 3.73 -0.30 -8.76
CA PHE A 333 2.64 -1.26 -8.86
C PHE A 333 2.23 -1.45 -10.33
N GLY A 334 1.83 -2.66 -10.70
CA GLY A 334 1.15 -2.94 -11.99
C GLY A 334 2.03 -3.30 -13.17
N THR A 335 3.35 -3.46 -13.00
CA THR A 335 4.27 -3.86 -14.09
C THR A 335 4.08 -5.31 -14.56
N GLY A 336 3.18 -6.08 -13.94
CA GLY A 336 2.94 -7.49 -14.24
C GLY A 336 1.98 -7.76 -15.39
N LYS A 337 0.94 -6.93 -15.57
CA LYS A 337 -0.19 -7.26 -16.45
C LYS A 337 -0.02 -6.86 -17.90
N ALA A 338 0.90 -5.98 -18.20
CA ALA A 338 0.97 -5.32 -19.49
C ALA A 338 2.10 -5.84 -20.39
N VAL A 339 2.52 -7.07 -20.21
CA VAL A 339 3.71 -7.64 -20.86
C VAL A 339 3.41 -8.23 -22.24
N ASN A 340 2.68 -7.51 -23.07
CA ASN A 340 2.53 -7.85 -24.49
C ASN A 340 3.36 -6.87 -25.34
N GLY A 341 4.67 -6.77 -25.04
CA GLY A 341 5.58 -5.96 -25.83
C GLY A 341 5.70 -6.44 -27.27
N LYS A 342 6.07 -5.53 -28.14
CA LYS A 342 6.28 -5.73 -29.58
C LYS A 342 7.15 -6.96 -29.91
N ASN A 343 7.93 -7.44 -28.94
CA ASN A 343 8.81 -8.59 -29.03
C ASN A 343 8.53 -9.71 -28.00
N GLY A 344 7.47 -9.65 -27.21
CA GLY A 344 6.96 -10.70 -26.32
C GLY A 344 7.94 -11.33 -25.32
N LYS A 345 9.24 -11.27 -25.57
CA LYS A 345 10.28 -11.90 -24.77
C LYS A 345 11.06 -10.93 -23.88
N GLU A 346 11.26 -9.69 -24.31
CA GLU A 346 12.04 -8.72 -23.50
C GLU A 346 11.18 -8.09 -22.39
N ASP A 347 9.90 -7.86 -22.66
CA ASP A 347 9.01 -7.24 -21.69
C ASP A 347 8.63 -8.19 -20.56
N LYS A 348 8.54 -9.51 -20.84
CA LYS A 348 8.36 -10.52 -19.78
C LYS A 348 9.44 -10.48 -18.69
N LYS A 349 10.65 -10.03 -19.01
CA LYS A 349 11.74 -9.88 -18.01
C LYS A 349 11.52 -8.71 -17.07
N LEU A 350 10.65 -7.77 -17.40
CA LEU A 350 10.32 -6.60 -16.59
C LEU A 350 9.07 -6.85 -15.73
N ALA A 351 8.30 -7.89 -16.00
CA ALA A 351 7.13 -8.24 -15.20
C ALA A 351 7.56 -8.51 -13.75
N GLY A 352 6.87 -7.87 -12.80
CA GLY A 352 7.16 -7.98 -11.39
C GLY A 352 8.37 -7.17 -10.89
N THR A 353 9.14 -6.53 -11.77
CA THR A 353 10.33 -5.74 -11.36
C THR A 353 9.98 -4.43 -10.66
N GLY A 354 8.71 -4.03 -10.63
CA GLY A 354 8.24 -2.83 -9.94
C GLY A 354 8.39 -2.88 -8.42
N GLY A 355 8.44 -4.08 -7.83
CA GLY A 355 8.65 -4.28 -6.40
C GLY A 355 7.38 -4.44 -5.58
N ILE A 356 6.20 -4.29 -6.20
CA ILE A 356 4.87 -4.50 -5.60
C ILE A 356 4.06 -5.44 -6.50
N HIS A 357 3.29 -6.35 -5.92
CA HIS A 357 2.31 -7.13 -6.66
C HIS A 357 0.92 -7.06 -6.02
N TRP A 358 -0.09 -7.05 -6.88
CA TRP A 358 -1.48 -7.07 -6.48
C TRP A 358 -1.90 -8.44 -5.97
N ILE A 359 -2.70 -8.49 -4.91
CA ILE A 359 -3.23 -9.75 -4.37
C ILE A 359 -4.50 -10.25 -5.05
N GLY A 360 -4.99 -9.58 -6.09
CA GLY A 360 -6.05 -10.07 -6.97
C GLY A 360 -7.49 -9.86 -6.51
N ASN A 361 -7.73 -9.04 -5.49
CA ASN A 361 -9.06 -8.61 -5.10
C ASN A 361 -9.08 -7.20 -4.52
N GLU A 362 -10.21 -6.51 -4.65
CA GLU A 362 -10.47 -5.16 -4.11
C GLU A 362 -11.32 -5.22 -2.82
N SER A 363 -11.45 -6.39 -2.23
CA SER A 363 -12.34 -6.59 -1.08
C SER A 363 -11.66 -6.34 0.25
N GLY A 364 -10.36 -6.10 0.26
CA GLY A 364 -9.63 -5.72 1.45
C GLY A 364 -9.06 -6.90 2.24
N TRP A 365 -8.67 -8.01 1.60
CA TRP A 365 -8.00 -9.09 2.33
C TRP A 365 -6.88 -9.77 1.51
N ALA A 366 -5.82 -10.13 2.24
CA ALA A 366 -4.82 -11.08 1.79
C ALA A 366 -5.19 -12.50 2.24
N SER A 367 -4.65 -13.52 1.57
CA SER A 367 -4.80 -14.91 1.99
C SER A 367 -4.17 -15.18 3.37
N ASN A 368 -4.59 -16.25 4.02
CA ASN A 368 -3.92 -16.75 5.21
C ASN A 368 -2.46 -17.17 4.91
N GLU A 369 -2.19 -17.54 3.66
CA GLU A 369 -0.84 -17.73 3.12
C GLU A 369 -0.50 -16.59 2.18
N THR A 370 0.55 -15.80 2.50
CA THR A 370 1.00 -14.65 1.71
C THR A 370 2.54 -14.61 1.70
N TRP A 371 3.14 -14.77 0.53
CA TRP A 371 4.57 -14.67 0.31
C TRP A 371 4.92 -13.37 -0.39
N ALA A 372 5.85 -12.61 0.17
CA ALA A 372 6.35 -11.38 -0.44
C ALA A 372 7.42 -11.65 -1.50
N LYS A 373 7.24 -12.71 -2.28
CA LYS A 373 8.19 -13.15 -3.32
C LYS A 373 7.46 -13.60 -4.57
N ILE A 374 8.08 -13.35 -5.73
CA ILE A 374 7.61 -13.76 -7.06
C ILE A 374 8.79 -14.25 -7.91
N ASN A 375 8.51 -14.89 -9.03
CA ASN A 375 9.53 -15.16 -10.06
C ASN A 375 9.60 -13.99 -11.06
N ILE A 376 10.78 -13.72 -11.57
CA ILE A 376 10.98 -12.71 -12.63
C ILE A 376 10.27 -13.16 -13.91
N GLY A 377 9.53 -12.25 -14.50
CA GLY A 377 8.78 -12.50 -15.74
C GLY A 377 7.43 -13.17 -15.53
N GLU A 378 7.01 -13.42 -14.28
CA GLU A 378 5.66 -13.84 -13.97
C GLU A 378 4.75 -12.62 -13.79
N ASP A 379 3.62 -12.66 -14.49
CA ASP A 379 2.49 -11.78 -14.24
C ASP A 379 1.81 -12.21 -12.93
N TYR A 380 1.34 -11.26 -12.12
CA TYR A 380 0.59 -11.58 -10.92
C TYR A 380 -0.64 -12.46 -11.21
N GLU A 381 -1.23 -12.38 -12.43
CA GLU A 381 -2.34 -13.24 -12.82
C GLU A 381 -1.96 -14.73 -12.94
N THR A 382 -0.67 -15.03 -13.05
CA THR A 382 -0.15 -16.42 -13.07
C THR A 382 0.26 -16.91 -11.68
N LEU A 383 0.26 -16.04 -10.67
CA LEU A 383 0.58 -16.42 -9.30
C LEU A 383 -0.46 -17.41 -8.75
N PRO A 384 -0.05 -18.34 -7.89
CA PRO A 384 -0.98 -19.23 -7.21
C PRO A 384 -1.97 -18.43 -6.35
N LYS A 385 -3.20 -18.95 -6.22
CA LYS A 385 -4.28 -18.37 -5.42
C LYS A 385 -4.64 -19.27 -4.24
N SER A 386 -4.98 -18.65 -3.13
CA SER A 386 -5.62 -19.26 -1.98
C SER A 386 -6.59 -18.26 -1.36
N ASP A 387 -7.72 -18.73 -0.83
CA ASP A 387 -8.75 -17.87 -0.21
C ASP A 387 -9.19 -16.69 -1.09
N GLY A 388 -9.18 -16.84 -2.41
CA GLY A 388 -9.58 -15.78 -3.35
C GLY A 388 -8.53 -14.68 -3.58
N ALA A 389 -7.29 -14.85 -3.07
CA ALA A 389 -6.18 -13.92 -3.25
C ALA A 389 -4.96 -14.59 -3.88
N TYR A 390 -4.13 -13.82 -4.60
CA TYR A 390 -2.81 -14.27 -5.03
C TYR A 390 -1.87 -14.33 -3.82
N ILE A 391 -1.13 -15.42 -3.70
CA ILE A 391 -0.31 -15.70 -2.50
C ILE A 391 1.19 -15.50 -2.71
N GLY A 392 1.63 -15.10 -3.89
CA GLY A 392 3.06 -15.07 -4.21
C GLY A 392 3.67 -16.47 -4.32
N VAL A 393 4.99 -16.58 -4.27
CA VAL A 393 5.73 -17.84 -4.47
C VAL A 393 6.78 -18.00 -3.36
N SER A 394 6.71 -19.05 -2.55
CA SER A 394 7.60 -19.25 -1.39
C SER A 394 9.09 -19.24 -1.74
N ASN A 395 9.45 -19.82 -2.89
CA ASN A 395 10.82 -19.86 -3.42
C ASN A 395 11.08 -18.84 -4.53
N GLY A 396 10.25 -17.80 -4.65
CA GLY A 396 10.42 -16.72 -5.63
C GLY A 396 11.80 -16.05 -5.50
N VAL A 397 12.36 -15.65 -6.63
CA VAL A 397 13.72 -15.12 -6.73
C VAL A 397 13.79 -13.60 -6.58
N GLN A 398 12.63 -12.94 -6.56
CA GLN A 398 12.53 -11.50 -6.39
C GLN A 398 11.57 -11.16 -5.26
N TRP A 399 11.98 -10.21 -4.39
CA TRP A 399 11.08 -9.64 -3.40
C TRP A 399 10.04 -8.76 -4.07
N SER A 400 8.79 -8.90 -3.65
CA SER A 400 7.68 -8.11 -4.16
C SER A 400 6.66 -7.94 -3.02
N VAL A 401 6.36 -6.70 -2.68
CA VAL A 401 5.42 -6.37 -1.60
C VAL A 401 4.00 -6.74 -2.02
N PRO A 402 3.30 -7.62 -1.28
CA PRO A 402 1.89 -7.88 -1.54
C PRO A 402 1.06 -6.66 -1.13
N GLU A 403 0.27 -6.11 -2.05
CA GLU A 403 -0.58 -4.95 -1.81
C GLU A 403 -2.05 -5.25 -2.05
N VAL A 404 -2.87 -4.79 -1.12
CA VAL A 404 -4.33 -4.86 -1.12
C VAL A 404 -4.89 -3.47 -1.28
N ASP A 405 -5.58 -3.21 -2.35
CA ASP A 405 -6.35 -1.99 -2.55
C ASP A 405 -7.84 -2.22 -2.22
N THR A 406 -8.46 -1.28 -1.54
CA THR A 406 -9.89 -1.34 -1.21
C THR A 406 -10.48 0.05 -0.98
N LYS A 407 -11.80 0.11 -0.91
CA LYS A 407 -12.58 1.36 -0.87
C LYS A 407 -13.28 1.55 0.47
N MET A 408 -13.34 2.80 0.93
CA MET A 408 -14.16 3.19 2.07
C MET A 408 -15.65 3.19 1.72
N LEU A 409 -15.99 3.63 0.50
CA LEU A 409 -17.35 3.69 -0.04
C LEU A 409 -17.70 2.43 -0.85
N ALA A 410 -18.93 2.35 -1.36
CA ALA A 410 -19.34 1.29 -2.29
C ALA A 410 -18.66 1.40 -3.67
N GLY A 411 -18.03 2.53 -3.99
CA GLY A 411 -17.30 2.78 -5.24
C GLY A 411 -15.91 3.37 -5.02
N TRP A 412 -15.09 3.36 -6.08
CA TRP A 412 -13.80 4.05 -6.12
C TRP A 412 -13.99 5.57 -6.15
N PHE A 413 -14.88 6.04 -7.02
CA PHE A 413 -15.28 7.45 -7.06
C PHE A 413 -16.53 7.69 -6.21
N TRP A 414 -16.59 8.86 -5.60
CA TRP A 414 -17.82 9.33 -4.98
C TRP A 414 -18.89 9.50 -6.06
N ARG A 415 -20.09 8.99 -5.82
CA ARG A 415 -21.25 9.07 -6.71
C ARG A 415 -22.51 9.23 -5.88
N ASP A 416 -23.59 9.72 -6.50
CA ASP A 416 -24.89 9.85 -5.81
C ASP A 416 -25.41 8.50 -5.27
N SER A 417 -25.04 7.36 -5.90
CA SER A 417 -25.38 5.99 -5.47
C SER A 417 -24.27 5.30 -4.65
N ALA A 418 -23.13 5.94 -4.44
CA ALA A 418 -22.00 5.46 -3.67
C ALA A 418 -21.35 6.65 -2.93
N GLY A 419 -22.17 7.35 -2.15
CA GLY A 419 -21.78 8.48 -1.33
C GLY A 419 -21.46 8.08 0.11
N ASP A 420 -21.44 9.06 0.99
CA ASP A 420 -21.05 8.91 2.40
C ASP A 420 -21.90 7.91 3.19
N ASP A 421 -23.16 7.71 2.80
CA ASP A 421 -24.08 6.73 3.37
C ASP A 421 -23.69 5.27 3.10
N THR A 422 -22.79 5.06 2.13
CA THR A 422 -22.23 3.74 1.81
C THR A 422 -20.88 3.47 2.51
N THR A 423 -20.46 4.34 3.43
CA THR A 423 -19.19 4.18 4.17
C THR A 423 -19.19 2.86 4.95
N LYS A 424 -18.10 2.10 4.78
CA LYS A 424 -17.89 0.86 5.54
C LYS A 424 -17.98 1.09 7.05
N SER A 425 -18.53 0.12 7.73
CA SER A 425 -18.64 0.10 9.19
C SER A 425 -17.27 -0.05 9.86
N GLU A 426 -17.20 0.29 11.15
CA GLU A 426 -15.98 0.13 11.95
C GLU A 426 -15.51 -1.33 11.99
N SER A 427 -16.45 -2.29 12.12
CA SER A 427 -16.11 -3.72 12.14
C SER A 427 -15.60 -4.24 10.80
N GLU A 428 -16.12 -3.76 9.65
CA GLU A 428 -15.59 -4.10 8.33
C GLU A 428 -14.17 -3.58 8.17
N LEU A 429 -13.88 -2.35 8.60
CA LEU A 429 -12.54 -1.78 8.53
C LEU A 429 -11.56 -2.49 9.47
N ALA A 430 -12.02 -2.91 10.65
CA ALA A 430 -11.23 -3.75 11.55
C ALA A 430 -10.86 -5.07 10.88
N ASP A 431 -11.82 -5.77 10.27
CA ASP A 431 -11.57 -7.03 9.54
C ASP A 431 -10.61 -6.83 8.37
N ILE A 432 -10.77 -5.77 7.59
CA ILE A 432 -9.85 -5.40 6.51
C ILE A 432 -8.43 -5.25 7.06
N TYR A 433 -8.22 -4.48 8.13
CA TYR A 433 -6.91 -4.27 8.72
C TYR A 433 -6.25 -5.58 9.18
N PHE A 434 -6.96 -6.41 9.95
CA PHE A 434 -6.43 -7.69 10.44
C PHE A 434 -6.22 -8.73 9.33
N ARG A 435 -7.01 -8.67 8.26
CA ARG A 435 -6.89 -9.59 7.11
C ARG A 435 -5.93 -9.09 6.03
N THR A 436 -5.40 -7.88 6.14
CA THR A 436 -4.41 -7.30 5.22
C THR A 436 -3.08 -7.13 5.92
N VAL A 437 -2.92 -6.10 6.75
CA VAL A 437 -1.70 -5.84 7.51
C VAL A 437 -1.39 -7.00 8.43
N GLY A 438 -2.40 -7.54 9.08
CA GLY A 438 -2.28 -8.73 9.94
C GLY A 438 -1.95 -10.03 9.21
N ARG A 439 -1.81 -10.01 7.88
CA ARG A 439 -1.39 -11.15 7.05
C ARG A 439 -0.15 -10.85 6.20
N GLY A 440 0.59 -9.81 6.59
CA GLY A 440 1.87 -9.46 5.97
C GLY A 440 1.77 -8.74 4.62
N ALA A 441 0.59 -8.21 4.26
CA ALA A 441 0.39 -7.36 3.08
C ALA A 441 0.27 -5.88 3.49
N THR A 442 0.45 -4.97 2.54
CA THR A 442 0.15 -3.56 2.72
C THR A 442 -1.30 -3.26 2.35
N LEU A 443 -1.93 -2.38 3.11
CA LEU A 443 -3.30 -1.91 2.88
C LEU A 443 -3.28 -0.54 2.20
N LEU A 444 -3.91 -0.44 1.05
CA LEU A 444 -4.14 0.80 0.32
C LEU A 444 -5.65 1.13 0.36
N MET A 445 -6.03 2.08 1.21
CA MET A 445 -7.44 2.42 1.51
C MET A 445 -7.88 3.67 0.76
N ASN A 446 -8.88 3.54 -0.09
CA ASN A 446 -9.36 4.66 -0.92
C ASN A 446 -10.29 5.62 -0.17
N LEU A 447 -9.96 6.90 -0.25
CA LEU A 447 -10.80 8.04 0.12
C LEU A 447 -11.30 8.73 -1.15
N SER A 448 -12.61 8.98 -1.22
CA SER A 448 -13.26 9.51 -2.42
C SER A 448 -13.86 10.87 -2.13
N PRO A 449 -13.20 11.98 -2.53
CA PRO A 449 -13.78 13.30 -2.41
C PRO A 449 -15.07 13.45 -3.23
N ASN A 450 -16.03 14.21 -2.70
CA ASN A 450 -17.31 14.46 -3.32
C ASN A 450 -17.23 15.59 -4.39
N LYS A 451 -18.36 15.97 -4.96
CA LYS A 451 -18.45 17.02 -5.99
C LYS A 451 -18.02 18.41 -5.52
N ASN A 452 -17.81 18.63 -4.22
CA ASN A 452 -17.25 19.86 -3.65
C ASN A 452 -15.71 19.81 -3.48
N GLY A 453 -15.06 18.70 -3.83
CA GLY A 453 -13.62 18.51 -3.66
C GLY A 453 -13.20 18.23 -2.22
N GLU A 454 -14.07 17.67 -1.41
CA GLU A 454 -13.83 17.34 0.00
C GLU A 454 -14.28 15.92 0.33
N VAL A 455 -13.56 15.21 1.18
CA VAL A 455 -14.00 13.92 1.72
C VAL A 455 -15.16 14.15 2.65
N GLY A 456 -16.26 13.43 2.43
CA GLY A 456 -17.46 13.58 3.24
C GLY A 456 -17.24 13.26 4.71
N ALA A 457 -18.02 13.88 5.58
CA ALA A 457 -17.81 13.84 7.03
C ALA A 457 -17.89 12.41 7.59
N THR A 458 -18.83 11.59 7.12
CA THR A 458 -18.96 10.19 7.58
C THR A 458 -17.74 9.37 7.23
N GLN A 459 -17.30 9.45 5.98
CA GLN A 459 -16.11 8.77 5.47
C GLN A 459 -14.85 9.21 6.22
N LEU A 460 -14.67 10.53 6.38
CA LEU A 460 -13.50 11.10 7.04
C LEU A 460 -13.43 10.71 8.53
N ASN A 461 -14.56 10.78 9.23
CA ASN A 461 -14.63 10.39 10.64
C ASN A 461 -14.32 8.89 10.81
N ARG A 462 -14.90 8.04 9.97
CA ARG A 462 -14.64 6.59 9.98
C ARG A 462 -13.18 6.25 9.69
N PHE A 463 -12.54 6.98 8.78
CA PHE A 463 -11.13 6.81 8.49
C PHE A 463 -10.23 7.21 9.69
N LYS A 464 -10.56 8.32 10.35
CA LYS A 464 -9.87 8.75 11.60
C LYS A 464 -10.08 7.77 12.74
N GLU A 465 -11.28 7.20 12.87
CA GLU A 465 -11.58 6.14 13.83
C GLU A 465 -10.74 4.89 13.58
N LEU A 466 -10.56 4.48 12.32
CA LEU A 466 -9.67 3.38 11.96
C LEU A 466 -8.23 3.65 12.44
N GLY A 467 -7.68 4.82 12.13
CA GLY A 467 -6.34 5.24 12.60
C GLY A 467 -6.24 5.26 14.12
N LYS A 468 -7.27 5.77 14.79
CA LYS A 468 -7.34 5.77 16.26
C LYS A 468 -7.38 4.36 16.84
N ASN A 469 -8.16 3.46 16.27
CA ASN A 469 -8.25 2.08 16.71
C ASN A 469 -6.93 1.34 16.55
N ILE A 470 -6.20 1.59 15.45
CA ILE A 470 -4.83 1.08 15.25
C ILE A 470 -3.93 1.59 16.38
N SER A 471 -3.87 2.91 16.56
CA SER A 471 -3.01 3.54 17.57
C SER A 471 -3.33 3.06 18.99
N ASP A 472 -4.60 3.06 19.38
CA ASP A 472 -5.02 2.67 20.74
C ASP A 472 -4.76 1.18 21.00
N THR A 473 -4.94 0.31 20.02
CA THR A 473 -4.69 -1.13 20.16
C THR A 473 -3.22 -1.42 20.40
N PHE A 474 -2.33 -0.80 19.60
CA PHE A 474 -0.89 -1.11 19.64
C PHE A 474 -0.08 -0.18 20.55
N LYS A 475 -0.72 0.76 21.25
CA LYS A 475 -0.07 1.70 22.16
C LYS A 475 0.62 1.01 23.35
N THR A 476 0.03 -0.04 23.88
CA THR A 476 0.53 -0.72 25.08
C THR A 476 0.81 -2.18 24.79
N ASP A 477 2.08 -2.50 24.61
CA ASP A 477 2.54 -3.88 24.44
C ASP A 477 2.75 -4.53 25.81
N LEU A 478 1.96 -5.54 26.12
CA LEU A 478 2.04 -6.28 27.38
C LEU A 478 3.35 -7.07 27.54
N THR A 479 4.06 -7.36 26.44
CA THR A 479 5.37 -8.01 26.47
C THR A 479 6.50 -7.08 26.92
N LYS A 480 6.26 -5.76 26.96
CA LYS A 480 7.24 -4.78 27.44
C LYS A 480 7.05 -4.44 28.94
N ALA A 481 6.14 -5.14 29.61
CA ALA A 481 5.93 -4.99 31.05
C ALA A 481 7.10 -5.60 31.87
N SER A 482 7.31 -5.06 33.08
CA SER A 482 8.33 -5.60 34.00
C SER A 482 8.04 -7.08 34.35
N GLY A 483 9.08 -7.89 34.40
CA GLY A 483 8.99 -9.32 34.75
C GLY A 483 8.59 -10.23 33.58
N VAL A 484 8.42 -9.70 32.38
CA VAL A 484 8.24 -10.52 31.17
C VAL A 484 9.55 -11.17 30.79
N THR A 485 9.49 -12.45 30.43
CA THR A 485 10.64 -13.25 29.98
C THR A 485 10.25 -14.14 28.80
N ALA A 486 11.23 -14.49 27.97
CA ALA A 486 11.04 -15.41 26.87
C ALA A 486 12.00 -16.60 26.98
N THR A 487 11.52 -17.78 26.65
CA THR A 487 12.30 -19.02 26.54
C THR A 487 11.99 -19.73 25.24
N ALA A 488 12.86 -20.59 24.78
CA ALA A 488 12.66 -21.36 23.57
C ALA A 488 13.08 -22.83 23.78
N ASP A 489 12.53 -23.73 22.97
CA ASP A 489 12.92 -25.15 22.95
C ASP A 489 14.36 -25.37 22.48
N SER A 490 14.88 -24.43 21.67
CA SER A 490 16.27 -24.45 21.18
C SER A 490 16.69 -23.08 20.67
N THR A 491 17.99 -22.84 20.57
CA THR A 491 18.60 -21.61 20.12
C THR A 491 19.74 -21.87 19.16
N TRP A 492 19.87 -21.06 18.11
CA TRP A 492 20.94 -21.16 17.12
C TRP A 492 22.32 -21.16 17.77
N LYS A 493 23.11 -22.22 17.52
CA LYS A 493 24.44 -22.44 18.10
C LYS A 493 24.49 -22.26 19.64
N ASN A 494 23.37 -22.38 20.35
CA ASN A 494 23.23 -22.11 21.79
C ASN A 494 23.75 -20.70 22.18
N SER A 495 23.61 -19.73 21.29
CA SER A 495 24.11 -18.36 21.49
C SER A 495 23.00 -17.41 21.92
N ASP A 496 23.22 -16.65 23.00
CA ASP A 496 22.31 -15.60 23.45
C ASP A 496 22.04 -14.52 22.38
N LYS A 497 22.93 -14.40 21.39
CA LYS A 497 22.77 -13.50 20.26
C LYS A 497 21.48 -13.82 19.45
N TYR A 498 21.09 -15.09 19.42
CA TYR A 498 19.89 -15.59 18.74
C TYR A 498 18.89 -16.21 19.72
N GLY A 499 18.99 -15.84 21.01
CA GLY A 499 18.18 -16.35 22.08
C GLY A 499 16.75 -15.83 22.07
N ALA A 500 15.85 -16.53 22.79
CA ALA A 500 14.44 -16.20 22.85
C ALA A 500 14.17 -14.75 23.32
N ALA A 501 15.01 -14.21 24.22
CA ALA A 501 14.84 -12.84 24.70
C ALA A 501 14.88 -11.78 23.60
N LYS A 502 15.46 -12.08 22.43
CA LYS A 502 15.56 -11.15 21.28
C LYS A 502 14.22 -10.74 20.71
N VAL A 503 13.19 -11.56 20.87
CA VAL A 503 11.83 -11.19 20.42
C VAL A 503 11.16 -10.14 21.31
N LEU A 504 11.76 -9.82 22.47
CA LEU A 504 11.30 -8.79 23.40
C LEU A 504 12.10 -7.48 23.29
N ASP A 505 13.17 -7.47 22.48
CA ASP A 505 13.97 -6.26 22.27
C ASP A 505 13.07 -5.13 21.71
N THR A 506 13.41 -3.89 22.03
CA THR A 506 12.79 -2.71 21.44
C THR A 506 13.63 -2.25 20.26
N ILE A 507 12.97 -1.71 19.24
CA ILE A 507 13.67 -1.05 18.13
C ILE A 507 14.47 0.12 18.72
N PRO A 508 15.79 0.23 18.46
CA PRO A 508 16.61 1.32 18.96
C PRO A 508 16.05 2.69 18.55
N GLU A 509 16.29 3.70 19.39
CA GLU A 509 15.87 5.07 19.08
C GLU A 509 16.53 5.55 17.78
N GLY A 510 15.72 6.05 16.85
CA GLY A 510 16.15 6.49 15.52
C GLY A 510 16.20 5.40 14.46
N GLU A 511 16.02 4.13 14.81
CA GLU A 511 15.86 3.02 13.87
C GLU A 511 14.39 2.70 13.63
N VAL A 512 14.09 2.16 12.45
CA VAL A 512 12.72 1.79 12.06
C VAL A 512 12.54 0.28 12.06
N TYR A 513 13.63 -0.48 12.08
CA TYR A 513 13.64 -1.94 11.90
C TYR A 513 14.34 -2.64 13.05
N ASP A 514 13.84 -3.85 13.36
CA ASP A 514 14.55 -4.77 14.25
C ASP A 514 15.87 -5.20 13.62
N ASN A 515 16.92 -5.29 14.44
CA ASN A 515 18.23 -5.79 14.07
C ASN A 515 18.61 -7.06 14.85
N THR A 516 17.71 -7.55 15.69
CA THR A 516 17.86 -8.76 16.49
C THR A 516 16.72 -9.76 16.22
N TYR A 517 16.96 -11.03 16.45
CA TYR A 517 15.95 -12.08 16.27
C TYR A 517 16.32 -13.35 17.04
N TRP A 518 15.30 -14.15 17.37
CA TRP A 518 15.47 -15.54 17.75
C TRP A 518 15.53 -16.45 16.52
N ALA A 519 16.36 -17.49 16.60
CA ALA A 519 16.33 -18.61 15.66
C ALA A 519 16.55 -19.94 16.43
N PRO A 520 15.88 -21.06 16.04
CA PRO A 520 16.08 -22.36 16.66
C PRO A 520 17.46 -22.94 16.33
N ALA A 521 17.79 -24.09 16.92
CA ALA A 521 19.06 -24.76 16.68
C ALA A 521 19.32 -25.04 15.20
N GLU A 522 20.57 -25.02 14.79
CA GLU A 522 21.01 -25.23 13.41
C GLU A 522 20.37 -26.49 12.79
N GLY A 523 19.89 -26.34 11.55
CA GLY A 523 19.20 -27.39 10.81
C GLY A 523 17.73 -27.61 11.17
N LYS A 524 17.18 -26.89 12.16
CA LYS A 524 15.76 -26.97 12.49
C LYS A 524 14.95 -25.98 11.65
N THR A 525 13.82 -26.44 11.12
CA THR A 525 12.79 -25.67 10.43
C THR A 525 11.50 -25.51 11.26
N THR A 526 11.54 -25.97 12.52
CA THR A 526 10.48 -25.85 13.51
C THR A 526 11.05 -25.36 14.83
N GLY A 527 10.21 -24.84 15.71
CA GLY A 527 10.64 -24.40 17.03
C GLY A 527 9.51 -23.76 17.83
N SER A 528 9.72 -23.61 19.11
CA SER A 528 8.72 -23.06 20.03
C SER A 528 9.32 -21.95 20.89
N LEU A 529 8.57 -20.83 20.99
CA LEU A 529 8.85 -19.70 21.87
C LEU A 529 7.75 -19.63 22.92
N GLU A 530 8.12 -19.56 24.20
CA GLU A 530 7.19 -19.27 25.31
C GLU A 530 7.54 -17.90 25.92
N ILE A 531 6.56 -17.00 25.97
CA ILE A 531 6.66 -15.69 26.57
C ILE A 531 5.82 -15.67 27.85
N ASN A 532 6.48 -15.62 29.01
CA ASN A 532 5.84 -15.40 30.30
C ASN A 532 5.50 -13.92 30.43
N LEU A 533 4.24 -13.59 30.68
CA LEU A 533 3.72 -12.22 30.71
C LEU A 533 3.94 -11.50 32.07
N GLY A 534 4.69 -12.09 32.99
CA GLY A 534 4.96 -11.48 34.31
C GLY A 534 3.74 -11.44 35.23
N GLY A 535 2.73 -12.26 34.98
CA GLY A 535 1.47 -12.34 35.73
C GLY A 535 0.25 -12.50 34.80
N LEU A 536 -0.94 -12.57 35.39
CA LEU A 536 -2.18 -12.68 34.63
C LEU A 536 -2.44 -11.39 33.84
N LYS A 537 -2.63 -11.52 32.54
CA LYS A 537 -2.94 -10.42 31.61
C LYS A 537 -4.19 -10.73 30.82
N LYS A 538 -4.95 -9.68 30.50
CA LYS A 538 -6.11 -9.72 29.63
C LYS A 538 -5.73 -9.24 28.23
N PHE A 539 -5.94 -10.04 27.20
CA PHE A 539 -5.57 -9.71 25.82
C PHE A 539 -6.44 -10.42 24.79
N ASP A 540 -6.41 -9.94 23.56
CA ASP A 540 -7.13 -10.50 22.42
C ASP A 540 -6.38 -10.33 21.09
N VAL A 541 -5.17 -9.77 21.11
CA VAL A 541 -4.31 -9.65 19.92
C VAL A 541 -2.90 -10.11 20.26
N VAL A 542 -2.34 -10.97 19.41
CA VAL A 542 -0.92 -11.36 19.42
C VAL A 542 -0.31 -10.97 18.08
N SER A 543 0.76 -10.18 18.10
CA SER A 543 1.56 -9.81 16.93
C SER A 543 2.82 -10.65 16.87
N ILE A 544 3.18 -11.14 15.69
CA ILE A 544 4.41 -11.88 15.44
C ILE A 544 5.05 -11.27 14.20
N GLU A 545 6.36 -10.99 14.26
CA GLU A 545 7.11 -10.45 13.13
C GLU A 545 8.31 -11.33 12.79
N GLU A 546 8.39 -11.74 11.54
CA GLU A 546 9.52 -12.47 10.99
C GLU A 546 10.64 -11.53 10.58
N TYR A 547 11.89 -11.90 10.81
CA TYR A 547 13.06 -11.11 10.40
C TYR A 547 13.30 -11.27 8.89
N ILE A 548 12.47 -10.60 8.10
CA ILE A 548 12.41 -10.74 6.65
C ILE A 548 13.64 -10.19 5.91
N GLN A 549 14.50 -9.40 6.58
CA GLN A 549 15.79 -8.94 6.03
C GLN A 549 16.72 -10.13 5.67
N LYS A 550 16.47 -11.32 6.24
CA LYS A 550 17.12 -12.57 5.86
C LYS A 550 16.19 -13.55 5.12
N GLY A 551 15.11 -13.03 4.54
CA GLY A 551 14.13 -13.78 3.76
C GLY A 551 12.94 -14.25 4.59
N GLN A 552 11.80 -14.41 3.94
CA GLN A 552 10.57 -14.97 4.52
C GLN A 552 10.61 -16.50 4.45
N THR A 553 10.50 -17.18 5.58
CA THR A 553 10.67 -18.63 5.68
C THR A 553 9.48 -19.38 6.27
N ILE A 554 8.72 -18.75 7.17
CA ILE A 554 7.67 -19.40 7.97
C ILE A 554 6.43 -19.68 7.12
N ALA A 555 5.98 -20.95 7.15
CA ALA A 555 4.88 -21.46 6.34
C ALA A 555 3.65 -21.91 7.18
N ALA A 556 3.84 -22.23 8.46
CA ALA A 556 2.74 -22.55 9.37
C ALA A 556 3.15 -22.33 10.84
N PHE A 557 2.19 -21.89 11.65
CA PHE A 557 2.37 -21.66 13.07
C PHE A 557 1.08 -21.81 13.86
N THR A 558 1.20 -22.01 15.19
CA THR A 558 0.10 -21.91 16.17
C THR A 558 0.47 -20.97 17.30
N VAL A 559 -0.53 -20.38 17.92
CA VAL A 559 -0.42 -19.57 19.14
C VAL A 559 -1.32 -20.16 20.19
N GLU A 560 -0.79 -20.35 21.39
CA GLU A 560 -1.52 -20.83 22.56
C GLU A 560 -1.36 -19.82 23.69
N TYR A 561 -2.29 -19.82 24.66
CA TYR A 561 -2.14 -19.10 25.92
C TYR A 561 -2.25 -20.05 27.11
N LYS A 562 -1.59 -19.69 28.22
CA LYS A 562 -1.59 -20.43 29.47
C LYS A 562 -2.50 -19.73 30.44
N ASP A 563 -3.50 -20.42 30.93
CA ASP A 563 -4.44 -19.89 31.94
C ASP A 563 -3.80 -19.82 33.35
N LEU A 564 -4.56 -19.32 34.31
CA LEU A 564 -4.09 -19.20 35.71
C LEU A 564 -3.89 -20.59 36.37
N ALA A 565 -4.57 -21.64 35.89
CA ALA A 565 -4.38 -23.00 36.38
C ALA A 565 -3.17 -23.69 35.75
N GLY A 566 -2.48 -23.04 34.81
CA GLY A 566 -1.32 -23.53 34.12
C GLY A 566 -1.64 -24.42 32.92
N GLN A 567 -2.89 -24.44 32.44
CA GLN A 567 -3.31 -25.22 31.27
C GLN A 567 -3.11 -24.38 30.00
N TRP A 568 -2.66 -25.03 28.92
CA TRP A 568 -2.51 -24.43 27.61
C TRP A 568 -3.82 -24.57 26.81
N HIS A 569 -4.19 -23.49 26.15
CA HIS A 569 -5.38 -23.38 25.28
C HIS A 569 -4.99 -22.78 23.96
N ASP A 570 -5.64 -23.23 22.88
CA ASP A 570 -5.45 -22.66 21.56
C ASP A 570 -5.95 -21.20 21.53
N PHE A 571 -5.16 -20.30 20.95
CA PHE A 571 -5.54 -18.91 20.71
C PHE A 571 -5.73 -18.63 19.22
N ALA A 572 -4.76 -19.02 18.39
CA ALA A 572 -4.81 -18.82 16.94
C ALA A 572 -3.90 -19.79 16.20
N SER A 573 -4.12 -19.90 14.89
CA SER A 573 -3.21 -20.58 13.97
C SER A 573 -3.15 -19.84 12.63
N GLY A 574 -2.10 -20.07 11.87
CA GLY A 574 -1.93 -19.44 10.57
C GLY A 574 -0.88 -20.10 9.70
N LYS A 575 -0.75 -19.59 8.48
CA LYS A 575 0.26 -20.03 7.51
C LYS A 575 1.52 -19.16 7.61
N THR A 576 1.61 -18.10 6.83
CA THR A 576 2.81 -17.24 6.81
C THR A 576 2.77 -16.19 7.91
N ILE A 577 3.95 -15.71 8.33
CA ILE A 577 4.09 -14.57 9.25
C ILE A 577 4.48 -13.31 8.49
N SER A 578 5.61 -13.34 7.76
CA SER A 578 6.10 -12.18 7.01
C SER A 578 6.49 -10.98 7.92
N ALA A 579 6.43 -9.76 7.40
CA ALA A 579 6.76 -8.55 8.15
C ALA A 579 5.88 -8.34 9.39
N LYS A 580 4.63 -8.83 9.34
CA LYS A 580 3.67 -8.72 10.46
C LYS A 580 2.56 -9.76 10.33
N ARG A 581 2.34 -10.49 11.40
CA ARG A 581 1.17 -11.33 11.57
C ARG A 581 0.40 -10.88 12.80
N LEU A 582 -0.88 -10.56 12.63
CA LEU A 582 -1.77 -10.20 13.73
C LEU A 582 -2.79 -11.33 13.93
N CYS A 583 -2.74 -11.96 15.09
CA CYS A 583 -3.70 -12.98 15.52
C CYS A 583 -4.71 -12.27 16.42
N ARG A 584 -5.96 -12.14 15.98
CA ARG A 584 -7.06 -11.56 16.75
C ARG A 584 -8.00 -12.69 17.19
N GLY A 585 -8.22 -12.80 18.49
CA GLY A 585 -9.11 -13.81 19.09
C GLY A 585 -10.15 -13.17 20.01
N GLU A 586 -10.95 -14.03 20.67
CA GLU A 586 -11.75 -13.59 21.79
C GLU A 586 -10.83 -13.12 22.93
N THR A 587 -11.32 -12.23 23.80
CA THR A 587 -10.54 -11.77 24.95
C THR A 587 -10.31 -12.92 25.93
N VAL A 588 -9.06 -13.20 26.24
CA VAL A 588 -8.64 -14.23 27.17
C VAL A 588 -7.83 -13.63 28.31
N GLU A 589 -7.74 -14.37 29.41
CA GLU A 589 -6.83 -14.08 30.53
C GLU A 589 -5.75 -15.16 30.59
N GLY A 590 -4.50 -14.74 30.43
CA GLY A 590 -3.36 -15.67 30.38
C GLY A 590 -2.15 -15.17 31.13
N THR A 591 -1.33 -16.12 31.61
CA THR A 591 -0.06 -15.87 32.30
C THR A 591 1.13 -15.98 31.36
N ALA A 592 0.95 -16.66 30.21
CA ALA A 592 1.97 -16.81 29.18
C ALA A 592 1.30 -17.02 27.81
N ILE A 593 2.05 -16.79 26.74
CA ILE A 593 1.72 -17.24 25.38
C ILE A 593 2.82 -18.18 24.87
N ARG A 594 2.48 -19.07 23.94
CA ARG A 594 3.43 -19.93 23.24
C ARG A 594 3.18 -19.85 21.74
N ILE A 595 4.25 -19.62 20.99
CA ILE A 595 4.24 -19.59 19.53
C ILE A 595 5.00 -20.82 19.05
N ASN A 596 4.34 -21.71 18.32
CA ASN A 596 4.95 -22.88 17.73
C ASN A 596 5.07 -22.67 16.23
N ILE A 597 6.28 -22.65 15.70
CA ILE A 597 6.53 -22.70 14.26
C ILE A 597 6.49 -24.17 13.86
N THR A 598 5.43 -24.56 13.14
CA THR A 598 5.14 -25.95 12.77
C THR A 598 5.67 -26.32 11.39
N GLU A 599 5.88 -25.31 10.52
CA GLU A 599 6.49 -25.47 9.20
C GLU A 599 7.24 -24.21 8.81
N ALA A 600 8.46 -24.37 8.32
CA ALA A 600 9.20 -23.30 7.64
C ALA A 600 10.03 -23.89 6.48
N LYS A 601 10.33 -23.07 5.47
CA LYS A 601 11.10 -23.46 4.27
C LYS A 601 12.61 -23.48 4.53
N ASP A 602 13.06 -22.78 5.56
CA ASP A 602 14.42 -22.76 6.10
C ASP A 602 14.35 -22.36 7.57
N THR A 603 15.49 -22.18 8.25
CA THR A 603 15.56 -21.72 9.64
C THR A 603 14.67 -20.51 9.88
N PRO A 604 13.61 -20.64 10.69
CA PRO A 604 12.73 -19.49 11.01
C PRO A 604 13.47 -18.46 11.87
N LYS A 605 13.11 -17.20 11.70
CA LYS A 605 13.70 -16.06 12.42
C LYS A 605 12.58 -15.15 12.87
N ILE A 606 12.36 -15.03 14.19
CA ILE A 606 11.35 -14.14 14.78
C ILE A 606 12.06 -12.94 15.40
N CYS A 607 11.75 -11.73 14.96
CA CYS A 607 12.36 -10.50 15.49
C CYS A 607 11.50 -9.82 16.56
N ASN A 608 10.18 -9.97 16.51
CA ASN A 608 9.31 -9.33 17.48
C ASN A 608 8.08 -10.18 17.80
N VAL A 609 7.67 -10.14 19.06
CA VAL A 609 6.39 -10.66 19.54
C VAL A 609 5.76 -9.62 20.44
N GLY A 610 4.51 -9.25 20.15
CA GLY A 610 3.73 -8.33 20.95
C GLY A 610 2.39 -8.93 21.39
N VAL A 611 1.90 -8.53 22.56
CA VAL A 611 0.60 -8.95 23.11
C VAL A 611 -0.18 -7.71 23.51
N TYR A 612 -1.42 -7.61 23.01
CA TYR A 612 -2.21 -6.38 23.12
C TYR A 612 -3.65 -6.67 23.55
N LYS A 613 -4.24 -5.68 24.19
CA LYS A 613 -5.69 -5.59 24.33
C LYS A 613 -6.22 -4.65 23.25
N ALA A 614 -7.02 -5.18 22.35
CA ALA A 614 -7.62 -4.41 21.28
C ALA A 614 -8.46 -3.22 21.82
N SER A 615 -8.45 -2.12 21.06
CA SER A 615 -9.43 -1.04 21.26
C SER A 615 -10.86 -1.58 21.08
N LYS A 616 -11.85 -0.78 21.50
CA LYS A 616 -13.27 -1.14 21.36
C LYS A 616 -13.62 -1.54 19.92
N GLY A 617 -13.22 -0.74 18.93
CA GLY A 617 -13.56 -0.98 17.54
C GLY A 617 -12.79 -2.14 16.90
N PHE A 618 -11.72 -2.62 17.55
CA PHE A 618 -10.92 -3.74 17.07
C PHE A 618 -11.15 -5.05 17.83
N SER A 619 -11.76 -5.00 19.01
CA SER A 619 -12.07 -6.21 19.76
C SER A 619 -13.15 -7.03 19.02
N LEU A 620 -12.99 -8.37 19.00
CA LEU A 620 -14.07 -9.29 18.59
C LEU A 620 -15.12 -9.41 19.68
N SER A 621 -14.70 -9.18 20.92
CA SER A 621 -15.62 -9.09 22.04
C SER A 621 -16.34 -7.75 21.95
N SER A 622 -17.65 -7.74 21.70
CA SER A 622 -18.47 -6.57 21.88
C SER A 622 -18.22 -6.05 23.29
N ASP A 623 -17.68 -4.83 23.40
CA ASP A 623 -17.55 -4.05 24.61
C ASP A 623 -17.77 -4.73 25.94
N GLY A 624 -16.71 -5.28 26.48
CA GLY A 624 -16.65 -5.59 27.90
C GLY A 624 -17.67 -6.59 28.38
N SER A 625 -18.44 -7.16 27.50
CA SER A 625 -19.27 -8.30 27.78
C SER A 625 -19.60 -9.09 26.53
N SER A 626 -18.69 -9.93 26.01
CA SER A 626 -19.18 -11.28 25.84
C SER A 626 -19.20 -11.90 27.24
N GLU A 627 -20.09 -11.42 28.09
CA GLU A 627 -20.58 -12.28 29.15
C GLU A 627 -21.01 -13.54 28.41
N ALA A 628 -20.25 -14.61 28.60
CA ALA A 628 -20.71 -15.94 28.21
C ALA A 628 -22.17 -15.99 28.67
N VAL A 629 -23.10 -16.25 27.76
CA VAL A 629 -24.53 -16.27 28.09
C VAL A 629 -24.64 -17.06 29.40
N PRO A 630 -25.03 -16.43 30.52
CA PRO A 630 -24.98 -17.10 31.80
C PRO A 630 -25.79 -18.41 31.74
N SER A 631 -25.20 -19.49 32.21
CA SER A 631 -25.81 -20.84 32.10
C SER A 631 -27.15 -20.97 32.84
N ASN A 632 -27.44 -20.04 33.72
CA ASN A 632 -28.69 -20.01 34.54
C ASN A 632 -29.81 -19.14 33.96
N LEU A 633 -29.70 -18.63 32.73
CA LEU A 633 -30.71 -17.80 32.11
C LEU A 633 -31.90 -18.63 31.60
N LYS A 634 -33.08 -18.00 31.65
CA LYS A 634 -34.24 -18.54 30.97
C LYS A 634 -34.09 -18.44 29.46
N LYS A 635 -34.04 -19.59 28.78
CA LYS A 635 -34.03 -19.65 27.32
C LYS A 635 -35.45 -19.55 26.78
N VAL A 636 -35.62 -18.70 25.75
CA VAL A 636 -36.88 -18.57 25.02
C VAL A 636 -36.60 -18.97 23.57
N SER A 637 -37.33 -19.93 23.04
CA SER A 637 -37.16 -20.39 21.66
C SER A 637 -37.78 -19.39 20.67
N ILE A 638 -37.22 -19.32 19.47
CA ILE A 638 -37.82 -18.61 18.33
C ILE A 638 -39.24 -19.16 18.03
N ASN A 639 -39.51 -20.41 18.40
CA ASN A 639 -40.84 -21.03 18.28
C ASN A 639 -41.91 -20.38 19.18
N ASP A 640 -41.48 -19.77 20.31
CA ASP A 640 -42.32 -19.10 21.27
C ASP A 640 -42.50 -17.59 20.98
N ALA A 641 -41.84 -17.07 19.95
CA ALA A 641 -41.92 -15.67 19.54
C ALA A 641 -43.24 -15.39 18.77
N THR A 642 -43.72 -14.17 18.90
CA THR A 642 -44.72 -13.64 17.95
C THR A 642 -43.94 -13.28 16.65
N ARG A 643 -44.35 -13.85 15.53
CA ARG A 643 -43.63 -13.73 14.25
C ARG A 643 -44.50 -13.06 13.20
N GLU A 644 -43.86 -12.17 12.44
CA GLU A 644 -44.45 -11.56 11.26
C GLU A 644 -43.69 -12.05 10.01
N GLY A 645 -44.45 -12.32 8.92
CA GLY A 645 -43.95 -12.87 7.68
C GLY A 645 -43.81 -14.40 7.67
N THR A 646 -43.22 -14.93 6.59
CA THR A 646 -43.07 -16.38 6.39
C THR A 646 -41.69 -16.81 6.81
N TRP A 647 -41.61 -17.65 7.84
CA TRP A 647 -40.35 -18.19 8.36
C TRP A 647 -40.18 -19.65 7.99
N ASN A 648 -38.95 -20.04 7.63
CA ASN A 648 -38.53 -21.41 7.49
C ASN A 648 -37.98 -21.92 8.83
N PHE A 649 -38.12 -23.21 9.08
CA PHE A 649 -37.64 -23.85 10.30
C PHE A 649 -36.68 -24.99 9.92
N GLU A 650 -35.54 -25.06 10.60
CA GLU A 650 -34.76 -26.28 10.58
C GLU A 650 -35.52 -27.38 11.31
N LYS A 651 -35.47 -28.59 10.77
CA LYS A 651 -36.12 -29.77 11.32
C LYS A 651 -35.04 -30.73 11.80
N ASP A 652 -35.36 -31.41 12.92
CA ASP A 652 -34.58 -32.57 13.39
C ASP A 652 -34.81 -33.79 12.48
N GLU A 653 -34.17 -34.92 12.80
CA GLU A 653 -34.26 -36.15 12.03
C GLU A 653 -35.71 -36.73 12.06
N ASP A 654 -36.51 -36.35 13.04
CA ASP A 654 -37.91 -36.74 13.19
C ASP A 654 -38.89 -35.75 12.50
N GLY A 655 -38.35 -34.69 11.88
CA GLY A 655 -39.14 -33.68 11.17
C GLY A 655 -39.76 -32.59 12.06
N ASN A 656 -39.38 -32.50 13.35
CA ASN A 656 -39.81 -31.45 14.25
C ASN A 656 -38.92 -30.19 14.13
N ALA A 657 -39.49 -29.02 14.38
CA ALA A 657 -38.68 -27.78 14.41
C ALA A 657 -37.66 -27.86 15.55
N ASN A 658 -36.36 -27.70 15.21
CA ASN A 658 -35.25 -27.85 16.16
C ASN A 658 -34.90 -26.56 16.93
N GLY A 659 -35.76 -25.53 16.86
CA GLY A 659 -35.55 -24.25 17.52
C GLY A 659 -34.79 -23.23 16.71
N SER A 660 -34.39 -23.53 15.46
CA SER A 660 -33.81 -22.61 14.51
C SER A 660 -34.85 -22.18 13.47
N ALA A 661 -34.90 -20.88 13.17
CA ALA A 661 -35.76 -20.33 12.13
C ALA A 661 -34.99 -19.32 11.27
N TRP A 662 -35.32 -19.27 10.00
CA TRP A 662 -34.66 -18.35 9.04
C TRP A 662 -35.66 -17.89 7.96
N GLY A 663 -35.29 -16.81 7.25
CA GLY A 663 -36.07 -16.32 6.12
C GLY A 663 -35.17 -15.48 5.20
N ASP A 664 -35.59 -15.39 3.96
CA ASP A 664 -34.86 -14.73 2.86
C ASP A 664 -35.57 -13.46 2.35
N THR A 665 -36.63 -13.05 3.04
CA THR A 665 -37.46 -11.90 2.68
C THR A 665 -37.29 -10.78 3.69
N ALA A 666 -37.02 -9.56 3.17
CA ALA A 666 -36.91 -8.36 4.03
C ALA A 666 -38.23 -8.08 4.76
N GLY A 667 -38.15 -7.61 6.01
CA GLY A 667 -39.31 -7.27 6.85
C GLY A 667 -39.83 -8.40 7.72
N LEU A 668 -39.15 -9.55 7.78
CA LEU A 668 -39.45 -10.58 8.77
C LEU A 668 -39.16 -10.05 10.18
N ALA A 669 -40.05 -10.27 11.12
CA ALA A 669 -39.86 -9.89 12.51
C ALA A 669 -40.21 -11.04 13.48
N ALA A 670 -39.45 -11.12 14.57
CA ALA A 670 -39.71 -12.01 15.70
C ALA A 670 -39.71 -11.19 16.99
N THR A 671 -40.82 -11.18 17.71
CA THR A 671 -41.01 -10.41 18.94
C THR A 671 -41.04 -11.36 20.15
N PHE A 672 -40.23 -11.04 21.13
CA PHE A 672 -40.16 -11.74 22.42
C PHE A 672 -40.59 -10.77 23.53
N THR A 673 -41.40 -11.26 24.48
CA THR A 673 -41.69 -10.53 25.70
C THR A 673 -41.01 -11.22 26.88
N PHE A 674 -40.23 -10.46 27.63
CA PHE A 674 -39.50 -10.99 28.79
C PHE A 674 -39.54 -9.98 29.95
N THR A 675 -39.32 -10.48 31.16
CA THR A 675 -39.05 -9.66 32.34
C THR A 675 -37.63 -9.90 32.79
N GLY A 676 -36.85 -8.83 32.83
CA GLY A 676 -35.43 -8.91 33.20
C GLY A 676 -34.70 -7.63 32.78
N THR A 677 -33.48 -7.47 33.27
CA THR A 677 -32.65 -6.31 33.02
C THR A 677 -31.70 -6.46 31.79
N LYS A 678 -31.63 -7.68 31.21
CA LYS A 678 -30.75 -7.95 30.07
C LYS A 678 -31.22 -9.15 29.27
N ALA A 679 -31.00 -9.12 27.96
CA ALA A 679 -31.30 -10.20 27.05
C ALA A 679 -30.17 -10.44 26.05
N TRP A 680 -30.04 -11.68 25.60
CA TRP A 680 -29.07 -12.10 24.56
C TRP A 680 -29.87 -12.73 23.40
N VAL A 681 -29.60 -12.27 22.18
CA VAL A 681 -30.10 -12.91 20.97
C VAL A 681 -28.99 -13.88 20.48
N VAL A 682 -29.31 -15.16 20.50
CA VAL A 682 -28.39 -16.23 20.08
C VAL A 682 -28.92 -16.86 18.80
N GLY A 683 -28.09 -17.00 17.80
CA GLY A 683 -28.50 -17.54 16.51
C GLY A 683 -27.34 -18.05 15.68
N THR A 684 -27.57 -18.25 14.40
CA THR A 684 -26.51 -18.59 13.43
C THR A 684 -26.00 -17.32 12.79
N ALA A 685 -24.69 -17.15 12.75
CA ALA A 685 -24.01 -16.21 11.87
C ALA A 685 -23.50 -16.97 10.64
N ASP A 686 -23.78 -16.49 9.41
CA ASP A 686 -23.53 -17.23 8.17
C ASP A 686 -23.09 -16.27 7.05
N PRO A 687 -22.22 -16.69 6.12
CA PRO A 687 -21.80 -15.84 4.99
C PRO A 687 -22.96 -15.30 4.12
N ASN A 688 -24.09 -15.99 4.11
CA ASN A 688 -25.27 -15.61 3.31
C ASN A 688 -26.32 -14.82 4.12
N HIS A 689 -26.05 -14.53 5.40
CA HIS A 689 -26.94 -13.70 6.22
C HIS A 689 -26.76 -12.21 5.91
N GLY A 690 -27.68 -11.38 6.41
CA GLY A 690 -27.72 -9.94 6.23
C GLY A 690 -27.80 -9.17 7.54
N MET A 691 -28.40 -7.99 7.47
CA MET A 691 -28.62 -7.12 8.63
C MET A 691 -29.85 -7.55 9.43
N MET A 692 -29.74 -7.48 10.74
CA MET A 692 -30.82 -7.67 11.70
C MET A 692 -31.05 -6.38 12.50
N ASP A 693 -32.20 -5.76 12.36
CA ASP A 693 -32.58 -4.61 13.18
C ASP A 693 -33.11 -5.06 14.54
N VAL A 694 -32.66 -4.43 15.60
CA VAL A 694 -33.09 -4.73 16.98
C VAL A 694 -33.95 -3.61 17.52
N TYR A 695 -35.09 -3.96 18.07
CA TYR A 695 -36.03 -3.04 18.69
C TYR A 695 -36.27 -3.43 20.15
N ILE A 696 -36.29 -2.45 21.05
CA ILE A 696 -36.71 -2.62 22.45
C ILE A 696 -37.88 -1.66 22.68
N ASP A 697 -38.99 -2.22 23.15
CA ASP A 697 -40.25 -1.47 23.39
C ASP A 697 -40.71 -0.64 22.18
N GLY A 698 -40.57 -1.21 20.97
CA GLY A 698 -40.95 -0.59 19.71
C GLY A 698 -39.96 0.46 19.17
N LYS A 699 -38.89 0.74 19.88
CA LYS A 699 -37.86 1.67 19.45
C LYS A 699 -36.63 0.91 18.88
N LYS A 700 -36.19 1.26 17.67
CA LYS A 700 -34.97 0.71 17.11
C LYS A 700 -33.77 1.14 17.95
N VAL A 701 -33.01 0.18 18.43
CA VAL A 701 -31.81 0.40 19.26
C VAL A 701 -30.50 0.04 18.56
N ASP A 702 -30.55 -0.88 17.59
CA ASP A 702 -29.34 -1.30 16.88
C ASP A 702 -29.66 -1.93 15.52
N SER A 703 -28.62 -2.09 14.69
CA SER A 703 -28.60 -2.88 13.46
C SER A 703 -27.37 -3.76 13.45
N VAL A 704 -27.55 -5.06 13.49
CA VAL A 704 -26.46 -6.03 13.63
C VAL A 704 -26.24 -6.77 12.31
N ASN A 705 -24.98 -6.81 11.85
CA ASN A 705 -24.60 -7.63 10.72
C ASN A 705 -24.41 -9.09 11.18
N THR A 706 -25.29 -9.98 10.74
CA THR A 706 -25.23 -11.41 11.04
C THR A 706 -24.49 -12.22 9.96
N GLN A 707 -24.00 -11.55 8.91
CA GLN A 707 -23.15 -12.15 7.89
C GLN A 707 -21.75 -12.40 8.43
N LYS A 708 -21.34 -13.63 8.61
CA LYS A 708 -20.01 -14.02 9.09
C LYS A 708 -19.51 -15.29 8.41
N SER A 709 -18.22 -15.31 8.11
CA SER A 709 -17.51 -16.49 7.58
C SER A 709 -16.37 -16.86 8.53
N PRO A 710 -16.19 -18.13 8.88
CA PRO A 710 -17.07 -19.27 8.56
C PRO A 710 -18.40 -19.23 9.30
N ARG A 711 -19.40 -20.03 8.83
CA ARG A 711 -20.67 -20.19 9.54
C ARG A 711 -20.43 -20.57 10.99
N LYS A 712 -21.10 -19.88 11.93
CA LYS A 712 -21.04 -20.14 13.36
C LYS A 712 -22.47 -20.31 13.90
N MET A 713 -22.81 -21.52 14.34
CA MET A 713 -24.07 -21.80 15.03
C MET A 713 -23.96 -21.42 16.52
N GLY A 714 -25.02 -20.97 17.11
CA GLY A 714 -25.06 -20.59 18.54
C GLY A 714 -24.25 -19.33 18.85
N ALA A 715 -23.98 -18.48 17.84
CA ALA A 715 -23.32 -17.20 18.06
C ALA A 715 -24.25 -16.23 18.82
N VAL A 716 -23.70 -15.45 19.75
CA VAL A 716 -24.40 -14.29 20.29
C VAL A 716 -24.44 -13.22 19.19
N LEU A 717 -25.61 -12.96 18.67
CA LEU A 717 -25.85 -11.98 17.62
C LEU A 717 -26.02 -10.57 18.18
N TYR A 718 -26.65 -10.47 19.36
CA TYR A 718 -26.85 -9.19 20.03
C TYR A 718 -27.00 -9.40 21.56
N THR A 719 -26.55 -8.42 22.33
CA THR A 719 -26.76 -8.31 23.76
C THR A 719 -27.39 -6.95 24.06
N THR A 720 -28.52 -6.91 24.75
CA THR A 720 -29.11 -5.62 25.13
C THR A 720 -28.18 -4.88 26.10
N PRO A 721 -28.17 -3.52 26.11
CA PRO A 721 -27.68 -2.80 27.27
C PRO A 721 -28.47 -3.19 28.52
N ASP A 722 -27.98 -2.82 29.69
CA ASP A 722 -28.78 -2.98 30.91
C ASP A 722 -30.06 -2.15 30.79
N LEU A 723 -31.21 -2.84 30.89
CA LEU A 723 -32.54 -2.25 30.74
C LEU A 723 -32.99 -1.73 32.09
N GLU A 724 -33.38 -0.46 32.17
CA GLU A 724 -34.01 0.13 33.34
C GLU A 724 -35.50 -0.24 33.35
N TYR A 725 -36.05 -0.49 34.54
CA TYR A 725 -37.48 -0.78 34.75
C TYR A 725 -38.33 0.44 34.49
#